data_7a86064e0ded3c39254a4df47403b5ac
#
_entry.id   7a86064e0ded3c39254a4df47403b5ac
#
_cell.length_a   1.000
_cell.length_b   1.000
_cell.length_c   1.000
_cell.angle_alpha   90.00
_cell.angle_beta   90.00
_cell.angle_gamma   90.00
#
_symmetry.space_group_name_H-M   'P 1'
#
loop_
_entity.id
_entity.type
_entity.pdbx_description
1 polymer ?
#
loop_
_entity_poly.entity_id
_entity_poly.type
_entity_poly.pdbx_seq_one_letter_code
_entity_poly.pdbx_strand_id
1 'polypeptide(L)'
;MRKELAKTYDPKGLEDRLYQKWLDKGYFHATVNPNKKPFTIMMPPPNVTGQLHMGHALDNTMQDILCRFKRMEGYEVLWQPGTDHAAIATEVKVTNMLKEQGIDKDEIGREKFLEHCWEWKKEYGGRINSQLRKIGSSADWERERFTMDEGCSKAVEEVFCRLYEKGWIYKGSRIINWCPVCQTSISDAEVEYQEQAGHFWHINYPVVGEEGRFVEIATTRPETLLGDTAVAVNPEDERYTDIVGKMLKLPLTDREIPVIADAYVDKEFGTGCVKITPAHDPNDFEVGKRHNLEEINILNDDGTMNNKCGKYAGMDRYEARKAMVEDLEKLGLLVKVVDHVHNVGTHDRCKTTVEPMIKPQWFVKMADMAAAASEAEKNGEVNFIPDRFSKIYQNWLNNIHDWCISRQLWWGHRIPAYTCDDCGEITVVRGGMPEKCPKCGSTHLTQDPDTLDTWFSSALWPFSTLGWPEKTPEFDYFYPTDVLVTGYDIIFFWVIRMVFSALEQTKQVPFHHVLIHGLVRDSQGRKMSKSLGNGIDPLEVIDKYGADALRLTLMTGNAPGNDMRFYWERVEASRNFANKVWNASRFIMMNLEKAEVPSKMPKDKLTLADKWILSKVNTLATEVTDNMDRYELGIAVQKVYDFIWEEFCDWYIEMVKPRLYSETDETKGAALWTLKTVLGNALKLLHPFMPFITEEIYCTLNPDEDSIMIAAWPKETEDFAYAEDEAAVEMMKEAVRSIRGVRTSMNVPPSKKASVFVVTEDAAVQETFKNGAVFFGTLAGASEVHVQADKAGIADDAVSAVIPQATIYIPFAELVDLEKEIARLTKEEERLTKEIARSNGMLGNPNFINKAPEAKVQAEKEKLANYQQMMEQVQTRLEQLKK
;
A
#
# COMPACT_ATOMS: atom_id res chain seq x y z
N MET A 1 36.63 15.70 21.99
CA MET A 1 35.35 16.24 22.48
C MET A 1 34.25 15.37 21.87
N ARG A 2 33.38 14.76 22.66
CA ARG A 2 32.19 14.14 22.12
C ARG A 2 31.34 15.16 21.38
N LYS A 3 30.79 14.79 20.24
CA LYS A 3 29.87 15.66 19.48
C LYS A 3 28.58 15.80 20.28
N GLU A 4 28.18 17.03 20.63
CA GLU A 4 26.88 17.25 21.28
C GLU A 4 25.75 17.24 20.26
N LEU A 5 24.58 16.71 20.64
CA LEU A 5 23.36 16.86 19.87
C LEU A 5 22.88 18.31 19.90
N ALA A 6 22.41 18.80 18.75
CA ALA A 6 21.80 20.12 18.65
C ALA A 6 20.62 20.29 19.62
N LYS A 7 20.34 21.51 20.02
CA LYS A 7 19.26 21.82 20.98
C LYS A 7 17.89 21.34 20.50
N THR A 8 17.64 21.42 19.20
CA THR A 8 16.41 20.99 18.54
C THR A 8 16.73 20.02 17.43
N TYR A 9 15.87 19.05 17.20
CA TYR A 9 15.93 18.18 16.03
C TYR A 9 15.52 18.95 14.78
N ASP A 10 16.39 18.97 13.77
CA ASP A 10 16.10 19.52 12.45
C ASP A 10 16.53 18.48 11.38
N PRO A 11 15.60 17.87 10.64
CA PRO A 11 15.92 16.92 9.59
C PRO A 11 16.62 17.55 8.39
N LYS A 12 16.43 18.85 8.16
CA LYS A 12 17.00 19.56 7.00
C LYS A 12 18.52 19.54 7.00
N GLY A 13 19.10 19.11 5.90
CA GLY A 13 20.55 18.95 5.76
C GLY A 13 21.15 17.78 6.55
N LEU A 14 20.52 17.34 7.65
CA LEU A 14 20.93 16.16 8.40
C LEU A 14 20.71 14.89 7.57
N GLU A 15 19.51 14.73 7.01
CA GLU A 15 19.14 13.55 6.22
C GLU A 15 20.04 13.41 4.99
N ASP A 16 20.28 14.49 4.25
CA ASP A 16 21.14 14.46 3.07
C ASP A 16 22.60 14.09 3.43
N ARG A 17 23.11 14.65 4.52
CA ARG A 17 24.47 14.36 5.01
C ARG A 17 24.64 12.89 5.42
N LEU A 18 23.67 12.35 6.13
CA LEU A 18 23.70 10.95 6.55
C LEU A 18 23.55 10.00 5.39
N TYR A 19 22.64 10.30 4.46
CA TYR A 19 22.45 9.49 3.26
C TYR A 19 23.72 9.43 2.42
N GLN A 20 24.38 10.59 2.21
CA GLN A 20 25.66 10.64 1.50
C GLN A 20 26.75 9.85 2.23
N LYS A 21 26.83 9.94 3.57
CA LYS A 21 27.76 9.11 4.37
C LYS A 21 27.56 7.62 4.10
N TRP A 22 26.32 7.14 4.07
CA TRP A 22 26.03 5.72 3.82
C TRP A 22 26.43 5.28 2.41
N LEU A 23 26.22 6.14 1.41
CA LEU A 23 26.67 5.91 0.02
C LEU A 23 28.19 5.83 -0.06
N ASP A 24 28.89 6.82 0.51
CA ASP A 24 30.35 6.91 0.47
C ASP A 24 31.02 5.72 1.17
N LYS A 25 30.34 5.15 2.19
CA LYS A 25 30.81 3.97 2.91
C LYS A 25 30.42 2.63 2.25
N GLY A 26 29.61 2.66 1.19
CA GLY A 26 29.17 1.47 0.47
C GLY A 26 28.25 0.54 1.27
N TYR A 27 27.52 1.04 2.27
CA TYR A 27 26.69 0.20 3.14
C TYR A 27 25.48 -0.42 2.44
N PHE A 28 25.11 0.07 1.27
CA PHE A 28 24.01 -0.45 0.48
C PHE A 28 24.43 -1.50 -0.54
N HIS A 29 25.73 -1.57 -0.84
CA HIS A 29 26.25 -2.47 -1.87
C HIS A 29 26.38 -3.91 -1.34
N ALA A 30 25.78 -4.84 -2.07
CA ALA A 30 25.79 -6.26 -1.77
C ALA A 30 26.86 -6.99 -2.58
N THR A 31 27.53 -7.94 -1.96
CA THR A 31 28.56 -8.76 -2.60
C THR A 31 28.24 -10.24 -2.43
N VAL A 32 28.75 -11.08 -3.33
CA VAL A 32 28.66 -12.53 -3.17
C VAL A 32 29.57 -12.95 -2.01
N ASN A 33 28.98 -13.28 -0.87
CA ASN A 33 29.69 -13.64 0.35
C ASN A 33 29.25 -15.00 0.90
N PRO A 34 30.00 -16.06 0.65
CA PRO A 34 29.61 -17.42 1.06
C PRO A 34 29.56 -17.63 2.59
N ASN A 35 30.06 -16.70 3.37
CA ASN A 35 30.02 -16.75 4.84
C ASN A 35 28.76 -16.10 5.45
N LYS A 36 27.92 -15.48 4.63
CA LYS A 36 26.65 -14.88 5.04
C LYS A 36 25.50 -15.52 4.28
N LYS A 37 24.33 -15.52 4.89
CA LYS A 37 23.09 -15.84 4.18
C LYS A 37 22.67 -14.64 3.34
N PRO A 38 22.27 -14.83 2.06
CA PRO A 38 21.68 -13.75 1.29
C PRO A 38 20.28 -13.42 1.80
N PHE A 39 19.86 -12.16 1.63
CA PHE A 39 18.50 -11.73 1.72
C PHE A 39 18.25 -10.76 0.55
N THR A 40 17.30 -11.09 -0.31
CA THR A 40 17.14 -10.39 -1.58
C THR A 40 15.71 -9.87 -1.75
N ILE A 41 15.60 -8.59 -2.06
CA ILE A 41 14.35 -7.96 -2.51
C ILE A 41 14.57 -7.35 -3.89
N MET A 42 13.68 -7.67 -4.83
CA MET A 42 13.59 -6.94 -6.10
C MET A 42 12.62 -5.79 -5.94
N MET A 43 13.13 -4.57 -6.05
CA MET A 43 12.27 -3.39 -6.02
C MET A 43 11.31 -3.43 -7.21
N PRO A 44 9.99 -3.28 -7.00
CA PRO A 44 9.07 -3.05 -8.11
C PRO A 44 9.57 -1.84 -8.93
N PRO A 45 9.99 -2.03 -10.19
CA PRO A 45 10.62 -0.96 -10.93
C PRO A 45 9.58 0.12 -11.28
N PRO A 46 9.69 1.35 -10.76
CA PRO A 46 8.73 2.39 -11.09
C PRO A 46 8.75 2.72 -12.59
N ASN A 47 7.56 2.96 -13.14
CA ASN A 47 7.38 3.38 -14.52
C ASN A 47 7.98 4.77 -14.74
N VAL A 48 8.76 4.96 -15.82
CA VAL A 48 9.36 6.26 -16.18
C VAL A 48 8.33 7.27 -16.73
N THR A 49 7.13 7.29 -16.18
CA THR A 49 5.99 8.11 -16.64
C THR A 49 5.76 9.38 -15.84
N GLY A 50 6.52 9.61 -14.78
CA GLY A 50 6.38 10.80 -13.95
C GLY A 50 6.98 10.67 -12.56
N GLN A 51 6.48 11.49 -11.64
CA GLN A 51 6.90 11.50 -10.24
C GLN A 51 6.30 10.34 -9.45
N LEU A 52 7.03 9.91 -8.41
CA LEU A 52 6.50 8.99 -7.41
C LEU A 52 5.34 9.63 -6.63
N HIS A 53 4.45 8.80 -6.14
CA HIS A 53 3.33 9.17 -5.30
C HIS A 53 3.39 8.43 -3.95
N MET A 54 2.44 8.72 -3.06
CA MET A 54 2.44 8.18 -1.69
C MET A 54 2.41 6.64 -1.64
N GLY A 55 1.79 5.98 -2.64
CA GLY A 55 1.83 4.50 -2.75
C GLY A 55 3.24 3.96 -2.95
N HIS A 56 4.06 4.60 -3.77
CA HIS A 56 5.48 4.23 -3.91
C HIS A 56 6.28 4.49 -2.62
N ALA A 57 5.96 5.57 -1.89
CA ALA A 57 6.60 5.83 -0.61
C ALA A 57 6.30 4.73 0.41
N LEU A 58 5.04 4.23 0.45
CA LEU A 58 4.66 3.10 1.29
C LEU A 58 5.40 1.83 0.90
N ASP A 59 5.33 1.45 -0.37
CA ASP A 59 5.94 0.24 -0.93
C ASP A 59 7.46 0.20 -0.65
N ASN A 60 8.16 1.29 -0.97
CA ASN A 60 9.62 1.37 -0.74
C ASN A 60 9.99 1.45 0.75
N THR A 61 9.17 2.09 1.59
CA THR A 61 9.42 2.12 3.03
C THR A 61 9.34 0.73 3.64
N MET A 62 8.37 -0.10 3.25
CA MET A 62 8.25 -1.48 3.72
C MET A 62 9.47 -2.32 3.32
N GLN A 63 9.92 -2.21 2.07
CA GLN A 63 11.11 -2.91 1.58
C GLN A 63 12.37 -2.48 2.33
N ASP A 64 12.57 -1.17 2.52
CA ASP A 64 13.74 -0.63 3.21
C ASP A 64 13.81 -1.08 4.67
N ILE A 65 12.67 -1.14 5.34
CA ILE A 65 12.58 -1.64 6.72
C ILE A 65 13.09 -3.09 6.82
N LEU A 66 12.63 -3.95 5.91
CA LEU A 66 13.07 -5.34 5.86
C LEU A 66 14.57 -5.46 5.53
N CYS A 67 15.05 -4.68 4.58
CA CYS A 67 16.47 -4.65 4.20
C CYS A 67 17.36 -4.20 5.38
N ARG A 68 16.98 -3.14 6.08
CA ARG A 68 17.74 -2.66 7.25
C ARG A 68 17.71 -3.64 8.39
N PHE A 69 16.57 -4.23 8.69
CA PHE A 69 16.43 -5.27 9.70
C PHE A 69 17.34 -6.47 9.41
N LYS A 70 17.26 -7.04 8.21
CA LYS A 70 18.07 -8.21 7.83
C LYS A 70 19.58 -7.90 7.76
N ARG A 71 19.94 -6.68 7.37
CA ARG A 71 21.35 -6.22 7.40
C ARG A 71 21.89 -6.21 8.84
N MET A 72 21.11 -5.71 9.80
CA MET A 72 21.48 -5.72 11.22
C MET A 72 21.48 -7.14 11.82
N GLU A 73 20.70 -8.07 11.27
CA GLU A 73 20.79 -9.50 11.62
C GLU A 73 22.02 -10.20 11.03
N GLY A 74 22.81 -9.53 10.19
CA GLY A 74 24.06 -10.03 9.62
C GLY A 74 23.92 -10.73 8.27
N TYR A 75 22.76 -10.63 7.60
CA TYR A 75 22.59 -11.11 6.24
C TYR A 75 23.38 -10.27 5.24
N GLU A 76 23.72 -10.86 4.09
CA GLU A 76 24.15 -10.12 2.92
C GLU A 76 22.89 -9.68 2.16
N VAL A 77 22.58 -8.39 2.22
CA VAL A 77 21.29 -7.85 1.74
C VAL A 77 21.44 -7.21 0.38
N LEU A 78 20.76 -7.76 -0.62
CA LEU A 78 20.59 -7.14 -1.92
C LEU A 78 19.17 -6.57 -2.05
N TRP A 79 19.04 -5.27 -2.09
CA TRP A 79 17.83 -4.59 -2.55
C TRP A 79 18.10 -4.03 -3.94
N GLN A 80 17.61 -4.75 -4.96
CA GLN A 80 17.88 -4.48 -6.37
C GLN A 80 16.97 -3.34 -6.87
N PRO A 81 17.49 -2.15 -7.17
CA PRO A 81 16.71 -1.05 -7.73
C PRO A 81 16.65 -1.09 -9.24
N GLY A 82 15.69 -0.36 -9.79
CA GLY A 82 15.61 -0.11 -11.22
C GLY A 82 14.33 0.61 -11.61
N THR A 83 14.14 0.78 -12.94
CA THR A 83 12.97 1.43 -13.52
C THR A 83 12.43 0.63 -14.70
N ASP A 84 11.11 0.75 -14.93
CA ASP A 84 10.41 0.11 -16.05
C ASP A 84 10.18 1.12 -17.19
N HIS A 85 10.38 0.66 -18.43
CA HIS A 85 10.15 1.45 -19.62
C HIS A 85 8.68 1.79 -19.88
N ALA A 86 7.76 1.00 -19.33
CA ALA A 86 6.31 1.23 -19.34
C ALA A 86 5.74 1.56 -20.73
N ALA A 87 5.95 0.67 -21.68
CA ALA A 87 5.70 0.81 -23.12
C ALA A 87 4.59 1.81 -23.51
N ILE A 88 3.31 1.44 -23.38
CA ILE A 88 2.15 2.29 -23.76
C ILE A 88 2.18 3.63 -23.00
N ALA A 89 2.40 3.57 -21.68
CA ALA A 89 2.26 4.74 -20.83
C ALA A 89 3.33 5.80 -21.14
N THR A 90 4.55 5.39 -21.41
CA THR A 90 5.64 6.28 -21.80
C THR A 90 5.43 6.83 -23.22
N GLU A 91 5.07 5.97 -24.17
CA GLU A 91 4.79 6.39 -25.56
C GLU A 91 3.70 7.46 -25.62
N VAL A 92 2.58 7.28 -24.90
CA VAL A 92 1.51 8.29 -24.81
C VAL A 92 2.02 9.60 -24.21
N LYS A 93 2.88 9.55 -23.18
CA LYS A 93 3.44 10.77 -22.58
C LYS A 93 4.34 11.54 -23.53
N VAL A 94 5.25 10.85 -24.21
CA VAL A 94 6.17 11.46 -25.18
C VAL A 94 5.38 12.00 -26.39
N THR A 95 4.40 11.23 -26.89
CA THR A 95 3.53 11.68 -27.98
C THR A 95 2.79 12.98 -27.62
N ASN A 96 2.22 13.05 -26.42
CA ASN A 96 1.52 14.25 -25.96
C ASN A 96 2.48 15.45 -25.82
N MET A 97 3.65 15.24 -25.26
CA MET A 97 4.69 16.26 -25.14
C MET A 97 5.08 16.83 -26.53
N LEU A 98 5.27 15.94 -27.52
CA LEU A 98 5.61 16.36 -28.89
C LEU A 98 4.46 17.13 -29.55
N LYS A 99 3.21 16.69 -29.36
CA LYS A 99 2.00 17.40 -29.85
C LYS A 99 1.89 18.82 -29.26
N GLU A 100 2.19 18.99 -27.97
CA GLU A 100 2.23 20.33 -27.35
C GLU A 100 3.29 21.23 -27.97
N GLN A 101 4.35 20.64 -28.53
CA GLN A 101 5.40 21.35 -29.28
C GLN A 101 5.08 21.52 -30.77
N GLY A 102 3.92 21.04 -31.24
CA GLY A 102 3.52 21.08 -32.63
C GLY A 102 4.20 20.04 -33.51
N ILE A 103 4.75 18.96 -32.91
CA ILE A 103 5.46 17.90 -33.64
C ILE A 103 4.54 16.68 -33.71
N ASP A 104 4.35 16.15 -34.93
CA ASP A 104 3.65 14.90 -35.14
C ASP A 104 4.62 13.72 -35.10
N LYS A 105 4.27 12.67 -34.34
CA LYS A 105 5.06 11.45 -34.19
C LYS A 105 5.34 10.78 -35.54
N ASP A 106 4.32 10.67 -36.41
CA ASP A 106 4.43 9.94 -37.66
C ASP A 106 5.26 10.71 -38.69
N GLU A 107 5.28 12.05 -38.61
CA GLU A 107 6.10 12.90 -39.49
C GLU A 107 7.59 12.78 -39.18
N ILE A 108 7.98 12.66 -37.91
CA ILE A 108 9.38 12.53 -37.51
C ILE A 108 9.95 11.11 -37.68
N GLY A 109 9.09 10.10 -37.72
CA GLY A 109 9.43 8.69 -37.87
C GLY A 109 9.98 8.03 -36.62
N ARG A 110 10.05 6.68 -36.66
CA ARG A 110 10.37 5.83 -35.50
C ARG A 110 11.69 6.16 -34.81
N GLU A 111 12.76 6.35 -35.56
CA GLU A 111 14.10 6.57 -34.99
C GLU A 111 14.16 7.85 -34.17
N LYS A 112 13.70 8.97 -34.70
CA LYS A 112 13.66 10.25 -33.96
C LYS A 112 12.71 10.21 -32.78
N PHE A 113 11.58 9.54 -32.91
CA PHE A 113 10.67 9.36 -31.80
C PHE A 113 11.33 8.57 -30.64
N LEU A 114 12.08 7.53 -30.95
CA LEU A 114 12.82 6.75 -29.95
C LEU A 114 13.91 7.59 -29.25
N GLU A 115 14.58 8.50 -29.97
CA GLU A 115 15.51 9.44 -29.33
C GLU A 115 14.81 10.27 -28.24
N HIS A 116 13.63 10.80 -28.51
CA HIS A 116 12.83 11.53 -27.52
C HIS A 116 12.39 10.65 -26.34
N CYS A 117 12.08 9.38 -26.58
CA CYS A 117 11.77 8.43 -25.51
C CYS A 117 12.98 8.17 -24.59
N TRP A 118 14.20 8.05 -25.16
CA TRP A 118 15.42 7.90 -24.38
C TRP A 118 15.78 9.15 -23.58
N GLU A 119 15.56 10.35 -24.13
CA GLU A 119 15.71 11.62 -23.41
C GLU A 119 14.72 11.69 -22.23
N TRP A 120 13.46 11.34 -22.47
CA TRP A 120 12.43 11.23 -21.44
C TRP A 120 12.85 10.28 -20.32
N LYS A 121 13.32 9.08 -20.67
CA LYS A 121 13.81 8.07 -19.70
C LYS A 121 14.96 8.63 -18.86
N LYS A 122 15.88 9.33 -19.45
CA LYS A 122 17.03 9.92 -18.74
C LYS A 122 16.58 10.95 -17.70
N GLU A 123 15.65 11.81 -18.06
CA GLU A 123 15.11 12.83 -17.16
C GLU A 123 14.31 12.22 -16.01
N TYR A 124 13.28 11.44 -16.33
CA TYR A 124 12.36 10.93 -15.32
C TYR A 124 12.91 9.76 -14.49
N GLY A 125 13.74 8.92 -15.06
CA GLY A 125 14.47 7.90 -14.32
C GLY A 125 15.38 8.49 -13.25
N GLY A 126 16.17 9.52 -13.60
CA GLY A 126 17.00 10.24 -12.64
C GLY A 126 16.20 10.91 -11.52
N ARG A 127 15.03 11.46 -11.84
CA ARG A 127 14.12 12.09 -10.85
C ARG A 127 13.54 11.06 -9.88
N ILE A 128 13.10 9.91 -10.36
CA ILE A 128 12.58 8.80 -9.54
C ILE A 128 13.64 8.35 -8.52
N ASN A 129 14.86 8.11 -8.98
CA ASN A 129 15.96 7.71 -8.11
C ASN A 129 16.27 8.77 -7.03
N SER A 130 16.24 10.04 -7.40
CA SER A 130 16.42 11.14 -6.45
C SER A 130 15.31 11.15 -5.38
N GLN A 131 14.06 10.92 -5.78
CA GLN A 131 12.93 10.83 -4.84
C GLN A 131 13.07 9.64 -3.87
N LEU A 132 13.47 8.46 -4.37
CA LEU A 132 13.71 7.28 -3.54
C LEU A 132 14.83 7.49 -2.52
N ARG A 133 15.92 8.15 -2.93
CA ARG A 133 17.01 8.52 -2.02
C ARG A 133 16.55 9.48 -0.93
N LYS A 134 15.67 10.41 -1.25
CA LYS A 134 15.09 11.34 -0.26
C LYS A 134 14.19 10.66 0.77
N ILE A 135 13.50 9.58 0.39
CA ILE A 135 12.74 8.75 1.33
C ILE A 135 13.66 7.94 2.26
N GLY A 136 14.94 7.84 1.92
CA GLY A 136 15.94 7.10 2.69
C GLY A 136 16.13 5.65 2.25
N SER A 137 15.73 5.31 1.02
CA SER A 137 15.85 3.95 0.49
C SER A 137 17.30 3.47 0.43
N SER A 138 17.62 2.36 1.10
CA SER A 138 18.96 1.77 1.17
C SER A 138 19.20 0.73 0.07
N ALA A 139 18.74 1.05 -1.15
CA ALA A 139 18.90 0.18 -2.32
C ALA A 139 20.34 0.20 -2.85
N ASP A 140 20.74 -0.88 -3.51
CA ASP A 140 22.07 -1.00 -4.12
C ASP A 140 22.12 -0.24 -5.46
N TRP A 141 22.34 1.07 -5.38
CA TRP A 141 22.36 1.97 -6.54
C TRP A 141 23.45 1.68 -7.55
N GLU A 142 24.50 0.95 -7.18
CA GLU A 142 25.55 0.53 -8.11
C GLU A 142 25.05 -0.58 -9.05
N ARG A 143 23.98 -1.28 -8.67
CA ARG A 143 23.29 -2.31 -9.44
C ARG A 143 21.99 -1.85 -10.08
N GLU A 144 21.77 -0.54 -10.19
CA GLU A 144 20.56 -0.01 -10.84
C GLU A 144 20.39 -0.60 -12.24
N ARG A 145 19.17 -1.08 -12.53
CA ARG A 145 18.81 -1.70 -13.80
C ARG A 145 17.64 -0.96 -14.46
N PHE A 146 17.52 -1.17 -15.75
CA PHE A 146 16.40 -0.70 -16.56
C PHE A 146 15.87 -1.84 -17.41
N THR A 147 14.55 -2.01 -17.50
CA THR A 147 13.95 -3.14 -18.21
C THR A 147 14.34 -3.26 -19.67
N MET A 148 14.83 -2.18 -20.28
CA MET A 148 15.38 -2.17 -21.66
C MET A 148 16.91 -2.01 -21.71
N ASP A 149 17.64 -2.25 -20.62
CA ASP A 149 19.11 -2.33 -20.70
C ASP A 149 19.57 -3.55 -21.48
N GLU A 150 20.83 -3.61 -21.84
CA GLU A 150 21.38 -4.68 -22.69
C GLU A 150 21.15 -6.08 -22.08
N GLY A 151 21.40 -6.25 -20.79
CA GLY A 151 21.23 -7.56 -20.11
C GLY A 151 19.78 -8.00 -20.04
N CYS A 152 18.87 -7.10 -19.67
CA CYS A 152 17.44 -7.39 -19.63
C CYS A 152 16.88 -7.64 -21.04
N SER A 153 17.38 -6.93 -22.07
CA SER A 153 16.98 -7.16 -23.46
C SER A 153 17.41 -8.52 -23.97
N LYS A 154 18.63 -8.99 -23.64
CA LYS A 154 19.09 -10.37 -23.96
C LYS A 154 18.20 -11.41 -23.31
N ALA A 155 17.79 -11.19 -22.05
CA ALA A 155 16.87 -12.11 -21.36
C ALA A 155 15.50 -12.17 -22.05
N VAL A 156 14.98 -11.04 -22.51
CA VAL A 156 13.71 -10.97 -23.26
C VAL A 156 13.79 -11.75 -24.57
N GLU A 157 14.84 -11.56 -25.34
CA GLU A 157 15.06 -12.31 -26.59
C GLU A 157 15.16 -13.81 -26.32
N GLU A 158 15.93 -14.19 -25.31
CA GLU A 158 16.10 -15.60 -24.94
C GLU A 158 14.78 -16.27 -24.56
N VAL A 159 13.96 -15.61 -23.73
CA VAL A 159 12.64 -16.12 -23.34
C VAL A 159 11.72 -16.24 -24.54
N PHE A 160 11.67 -15.23 -25.40
CA PHE A 160 10.84 -15.26 -26.61
C PHE A 160 11.24 -16.44 -27.51
N CYS A 161 12.54 -16.61 -27.79
CA CYS A 161 13.04 -17.70 -28.63
C CYS A 161 12.75 -19.08 -28.03
N ARG A 162 12.98 -19.29 -26.74
CA ARG A 162 12.71 -20.58 -26.07
C ARG A 162 11.23 -20.94 -26.11
N LEU A 163 10.34 -20.00 -25.85
CA LEU A 163 8.90 -20.23 -25.89
C LEU A 163 8.41 -20.49 -27.32
N TYR A 164 9.00 -19.81 -28.31
CA TYR A 164 8.70 -20.03 -29.72
C TYR A 164 9.18 -21.44 -30.17
N GLU A 165 10.40 -21.84 -29.85
CA GLU A 165 10.96 -23.16 -30.12
C GLU A 165 10.12 -24.31 -29.54
N LYS A 166 9.48 -24.05 -28.35
CA LYS A 166 8.52 -24.98 -27.73
C LYS A 166 7.14 -24.99 -28.40
N GLY A 167 6.88 -24.06 -29.33
CA GLY A 167 5.56 -23.86 -29.91
C GLY A 167 4.53 -23.26 -28.93
N TRP A 168 4.98 -22.59 -27.88
CA TRP A 168 4.14 -21.89 -26.94
C TRP A 168 3.91 -20.43 -27.35
N ILE A 169 4.86 -19.78 -28.02
CA ILE A 169 4.61 -18.55 -28.74
C ILE A 169 4.19 -18.82 -30.16
N TYR A 170 3.11 -18.20 -30.61
CA TYR A 170 2.58 -18.32 -31.96
C TYR A 170 1.97 -17.01 -32.44
N LYS A 171 1.95 -16.80 -33.78
CA LYS A 171 1.22 -15.71 -34.42
C LYS A 171 -0.12 -16.23 -34.93
N GLY A 172 -1.21 -15.53 -34.59
CA GLY A 172 -2.55 -15.98 -34.99
C GLY A 172 -3.55 -14.84 -34.95
N SER A 173 -4.62 -15.00 -35.73
CA SER A 173 -5.75 -14.06 -35.72
C SER A 173 -6.73 -14.48 -34.63
N ARG A 174 -6.94 -13.61 -33.68
CA ARG A 174 -7.92 -13.78 -32.60
C ARG A 174 -8.59 -12.45 -32.32
N ILE A 175 -9.72 -12.49 -31.63
CA ILE A 175 -10.34 -11.29 -31.11
C ILE A 175 -9.52 -10.76 -29.95
N ILE A 176 -9.22 -9.48 -29.97
CA ILE A 176 -8.43 -8.74 -29.00
C ILE A 176 -9.13 -7.45 -28.60
N ASN A 177 -8.77 -6.92 -27.44
CA ASN A 177 -9.14 -5.57 -27.07
C ASN A 177 -8.25 -4.57 -27.81
N TRP A 178 -8.86 -3.67 -28.57
CA TRP A 178 -8.17 -2.66 -29.37
C TRP A 178 -8.49 -1.25 -28.89
N CYS A 179 -7.48 -0.42 -28.70
CA CYS A 179 -7.68 0.98 -28.39
C CYS A 179 -7.58 1.82 -29.68
N PRO A 180 -8.67 2.42 -30.19
CA PRO A 180 -8.64 3.16 -31.43
C PRO A 180 -7.89 4.50 -31.36
N VAL A 181 -7.68 5.05 -30.15
CA VAL A 181 -6.88 6.28 -29.94
C VAL A 181 -5.39 5.98 -29.87
N CYS A 182 -4.99 4.96 -29.11
CA CYS A 182 -3.59 4.54 -29.02
C CYS A 182 -3.18 3.65 -30.21
N GLN A 183 -4.13 3.17 -31.00
CA GLN A 183 -3.97 2.28 -32.16
C GLN A 183 -3.10 1.04 -31.84
N THR A 184 -3.38 0.41 -30.71
CA THR A 184 -2.67 -0.79 -30.23
C THR A 184 -3.61 -1.74 -29.52
N SER A 185 -3.24 -3.02 -29.52
CA SER A 185 -3.85 -4.03 -28.63
C SER A 185 -3.57 -3.69 -27.16
N ILE A 186 -4.55 -3.99 -26.31
CA ILE A 186 -4.41 -3.88 -24.86
C ILE A 186 -4.82 -5.20 -24.20
N SER A 187 -4.27 -5.52 -23.05
CA SER A 187 -4.63 -6.74 -22.31
C SER A 187 -5.99 -6.56 -21.59
N ASP A 188 -6.66 -7.68 -21.28
CA ASP A 188 -7.92 -7.66 -20.52
C ASP A 188 -7.83 -6.89 -19.20
N ALA A 189 -6.66 -6.91 -18.60
CA ALA A 189 -6.38 -6.24 -17.34
C ALA A 189 -6.26 -4.71 -17.47
N GLU A 190 -5.97 -4.19 -18.67
CA GLU A 190 -5.91 -2.75 -18.96
C GLU A 190 -7.28 -2.18 -19.33
N VAL A 191 -8.33 -3.01 -19.32
CA VAL A 191 -9.72 -2.62 -19.56
C VAL A 191 -10.41 -2.33 -18.24
N GLU A 192 -10.79 -1.06 -18.02
CA GLU A 192 -11.61 -0.65 -16.89
C GLU A 192 -13.08 -0.61 -17.31
N TYR A 193 -13.92 -1.34 -16.59
CA TYR A 193 -15.37 -1.33 -16.85
C TYR A 193 -16.05 -0.20 -16.09
N GLN A 194 -16.80 0.61 -16.81
CA GLN A 194 -17.55 1.74 -16.25
C GLN A 194 -19.02 1.65 -16.64
N GLU A 195 -19.90 1.87 -15.68
CA GLU A 195 -21.33 2.02 -15.98
C GLU A 195 -21.57 3.27 -16.82
N GLN A 196 -22.19 3.08 -17.97
CA GLN A 196 -22.57 4.16 -18.87
C GLN A 196 -24.04 4.06 -19.23
N ALA A 197 -24.69 5.21 -19.28
CA ALA A 197 -26.04 5.33 -19.84
C ALA A 197 -25.98 5.13 -21.36
N GLY A 198 -26.75 4.20 -21.84
CA GLY A 198 -26.87 3.87 -23.25
C GLY A 198 -28.30 3.46 -23.58
N HIS A 199 -28.45 2.73 -24.64
CA HIS A 199 -29.74 2.27 -25.09
C HIS A 199 -29.69 0.82 -25.58
N PHE A 200 -30.81 0.13 -25.53
CA PHE A 200 -31.08 -1.02 -26.35
C PHE A 200 -31.91 -0.56 -27.59
N TRP A 201 -31.33 -0.75 -28.76
CA TRP A 201 -32.02 -0.57 -30.02
C TRP A 201 -32.61 -1.90 -30.44
N HIS A 202 -33.94 -1.93 -30.55
CA HIS A 202 -34.70 -3.10 -31.00
C HIS A 202 -34.92 -2.97 -32.51
N ILE A 203 -34.40 -3.96 -33.27
CA ILE A 203 -34.34 -3.92 -34.73
C ILE A 203 -34.95 -5.20 -35.30
N ASN A 204 -35.81 -5.06 -36.28
CA ASN A 204 -36.42 -6.15 -37.04
C ASN A 204 -35.53 -6.61 -38.20
N TYR A 205 -35.20 -7.89 -38.21
CA TYR A 205 -34.52 -8.55 -39.32
C TYR A 205 -35.55 -9.34 -40.13
N PRO A 206 -35.83 -8.97 -41.39
CA PRO A 206 -36.85 -9.65 -42.22
C PRO A 206 -36.47 -11.10 -42.53
N VAL A 207 -37.39 -12.03 -42.42
CA VAL A 207 -37.19 -13.45 -42.81
C VAL A 207 -37.29 -13.54 -44.34
N VAL A 208 -36.26 -14.11 -44.96
CA VAL A 208 -36.19 -14.27 -46.42
C VAL A 208 -37.34 -15.18 -46.91
N GLY A 209 -38.10 -14.74 -47.87
CA GLY A 209 -39.21 -15.49 -48.48
C GLY A 209 -40.51 -15.50 -47.65
N GLU A 210 -40.60 -14.78 -46.52
CA GLU A 210 -41.79 -14.69 -45.68
C GLU A 210 -42.13 -13.20 -45.44
N GLU A 211 -42.98 -12.63 -46.35
CA GLU A 211 -43.37 -11.23 -46.30
C GLU A 211 -44.06 -10.88 -44.99
N GLY A 212 -43.61 -9.80 -44.31
CA GLY A 212 -44.16 -9.32 -43.04
C GLY A 212 -43.71 -10.10 -41.82
N ARG A 213 -42.81 -11.11 -41.97
CA ARG A 213 -42.22 -11.81 -40.83
C ARG A 213 -40.84 -11.29 -40.49
N PHE A 214 -40.57 -11.05 -39.19
CA PHE A 214 -39.36 -10.48 -38.70
C PHE A 214 -38.84 -11.27 -37.49
N VAL A 215 -37.52 -11.23 -37.28
CA VAL A 215 -36.88 -11.59 -36.03
C VAL A 215 -36.44 -10.30 -35.35
N GLU A 216 -36.94 -10.01 -34.17
CA GLU A 216 -36.54 -8.82 -33.39
C GLU A 216 -35.27 -9.12 -32.60
N ILE A 217 -34.24 -8.33 -32.80
CA ILE A 217 -33.02 -8.36 -31.99
C ILE A 217 -32.89 -7.08 -31.18
N ALA A 218 -32.23 -7.13 -30.03
CA ALA A 218 -31.93 -5.96 -29.25
C ALA A 218 -30.38 -5.85 -29.10
N THR A 219 -29.84 -4.69 -29.40
CA THR A 219 -28.38 -4.45 -29.34
C THR A 219 -28.05 -3.11 -28.71
N THR A 220 -26.94 -3.07 -27.98
CA THR A 220 -26.34 -1.83 -27.47
C THR A 220 -25.36 -1.19 -28.48
N ARG A 221 -25.03 -1.92 -29.55
CA ARG A 221 -24.02 -1.53 -30.56
C ARG A 221 -24.54 -1.68 -31.99
N PRO A 222 -25.53 -0.85 -32.40
CA PRO A 222 -26.12 -0.94 -33.77
C PRO A 222 -25.09 -0.72 -34.88
N GLU A 223 -23.99 0.02 -34.63
CA GLU A 223 -22.92 0.23 -35.62
C GLU A 223 -22.23 -1.05 -36.07
N THR A 224 -22.25 -2.10 -35.23
CA THR A 224 -21.59 -3.39 -35.58
C THR A 224 -22.47 -4.29 -36.43
N LEU A 225 -23.75 -3.91 -36.67
CA LEU A 225 -24.69 -4.68 -37.46
C LEU A 225 -24.16 -5.06 -38.87
N LEU A 226 -23.37 -4.20 -39.50
CA LEU A 226 -22.79 -4.49 -40.81
C LEU A 226 -21.80 -5.66 -40.81
N GLY A 227 -21.32 -6.08 -39.65
CA GLY A 227 -20.46 -7.24 -39.45
C GLY A 227 -21.19 -8.51 -39.02
N ASP A 228 -22.52 -8.49 -38.90
CA ASP A 228 -23.29 -9.66 -38.48
C ASP A 228 -23.22 -10.79 -39.54
N THR A 229 -23.06 -12.02 -39.04
CA THR A 229 -22.98 -13.23 -39.89
C THR A 229 -23.96 -14.31 -39.49
N ALA A 230 -24.69 -14.14 -38.40
CA ALA A 230 -25.83 -14.97 -37.99
C ALA A 230 -26.71 -14.23 -36.97
N VAL A 231 -27.86 -14.78 -36.72
CA VAL A 231 -28.68 -14.54 -35.51
C VAL A 231 -28.79 -15.86 -34.78
N ALA A 232 -28.46 -15.87 -33.50
CA ALA A 232 -28.53 -17.06 -32.65
C ALA A 232 -29.79 -17.04 -31.78
N VAL A 233 -30.36 -18.21 -31.55
CA VAL A 233 -31.45 -18.47 -30.62
C VAL A 233 -31.13 -19.65 -29.74
N ASN A 234 -31.74 -19.73 -28.56
CA ASN A 234 -31.55 -20.90 -27.71
C ASN A 234 -32.28 -22.11 -28.31
N PRO A 235 -31.63 -23.32 -28.42
CA PRO A 235 -32.29 -24.50 -29.00
C PRO A 235 -33.52 -24.97 -28.22
N GLU A 236 -33.67 -24.57 -26.95
CA GLU A 236 -34.83 -24.91 -26.10
C GLU A 236 -35.88 -23.81 -26.11
N ASP A 237 -35.71 -22.73 -26.88
CA ASP A 237 -36.70 -21.65 -26.97
C ASP A 237 -37.77 -21.96 -28.02
N GLU A 238 -38.92 -22.38 -27.52
CA GLU A 238 -40.06 -22.76 -28.37
C GLU A 238 -40.54 -21.64 -29.30
N ARG A 239 -40.30 -20.37 -29.00
CA ARG A 239 -40.67 -19.21 -29.79
C ARG A 239 -40.01 -19.17 -31.16
N TYR A 240 -38.85 -19.81 -31.30
CA TYR A 240 -37.98 -19.68 -32.47
C TYR A 240 -37.59 -20.99 -33.13
N THR A 241 -38.17 -22.12 -32.71
CA THR A 241 -37.88 -23.45 -33.27
C THR A 241 -38.14 -23.55 -34.76
N ASP A 242 -39.12 -22.83 -35.25
CA ASP A 242 -39.51 -22.87 -36.67
C ASP A 242 -38.68 -21.96 -37.59
N ILE A 243 -37.84 -21.06 -37.00
CA ILE A 243 -36.98 -20.16 -37.78
C ILE A 243 -35.54 -20.62 -37.84
N VAL A 244 -35.12 -21.59 -37.01
CA VAL A 244 -33.76 -22.16 -37.07
C VAL A 244 -33.47 -22.73 -38.47
N GLY A 245 -32.31 -22.31 -39.03
CA GLY A 245 -31.91 -22.66 -40.37
C GLY A 245 -32.50 -21.83 -41.51
N LYS A 246 -33.46 -20.88 -41.21
CA LYS A 246 -33.91 -19.91 -42.21
C LYS A 246 -32.87 -18.80 -42.36
N MET A 247 -32.99 -18.06 -43.48
CA MET A 247 -32.17 -16.90 -43.76
C MET A 247 -32.90 -15.62 -43.38
N LEU A 248 -32.17 -14.65 -42.82
CA LEU A 248 -32.66 -13.30 -42.53
C LEU A 248 -31.96 -12.31 -43.46
N LYS A 249 -32.69 -11.33 -43.95
CA LYS A 249 -32.11 -10.20 -44.68
C LYS A 249 -31.43 -9.29 -43.65
N LEU A 250 -30.13 -9.09 -43.77
CA LEU A 250 -29.42 -8.18 -42.89
C LEU A 250 -29.76 -6.73 -43.22
N PRO A 251 -30.34 -5.96 -42.28
CA PRO A 251 -30.72 -4.56 -42.56
C PRO A 251 -29.54 -3.72 -43.05
N LEU A 252 -29.81 -2.70 -43.86
CA LEU A 252 -28.84 -1.77 -44.43
C LEU A 252 -27.79 -2.41 -45.37
N THR A 253 -27.96 -3.67 -45.75
CA THR A 253 -27.09 -4.41 -46.67
C THR A 253 -27.88 -5.28 -47.63
N ASP A 254 -27.19 -5.87 -48.62
CA ASP A 254 -27.77 -6.87 -49.51
C ASP A 254 -27.49 -8.29 -49.08
N ARG A 255 -26.90 -8.49 -47.90
CA ARG A 255 -26.51 -9.82 -47.36
C ARG A 255 -27.69 -10.51 -46.70
N GLU A 256 -27.66 -11.84 -46.79
CA GLU A 256 -28.52 -12.75 -46.06
C GLU A 256 -27.68 -13.54 -45.03
N ILE A 257 -28.19 -13.68 -43.79
CA ILE A 257 -27.54 -14.36 -42.71
C ILE A 257 -28.40 -15.47 -42.10
N PRO A 258 -27.88 -16.60 -41.69
CA PRO A 258 -28.65 -17.71 -41.13
C PRO A 258 -29.11 -17.46 -39.71
N VAL A 259 -30.24 -18.09 -39.33
CA VAL A 259 -30.61 -18.28 -37.92
C VAL A 259 -30.00 -19.59 -37.44
N ILE A 260 -29.22 -19.53 -36.41
CA ILE A 260 -28.53 -20.69 -35.79
C ILE A 260 -29.07 -20.96 -34.38
N ALA A 261 -28.92 -22.19 -33.91
CA ALA A 261 -29.25 -22.58 -32.54
C ALA A 261 -27.97 -22.75 -31.70
N ASP A 262 -27.86 -21.98 -30.64
CA ASP A 262 -26.70 -22.08 -29.72
C ASP A 262 -27.13 -21.89 -28.27
N ALA A 263 -26.68 -22.78 -27.37
CA ALA A 263 -27.04 -22.74 -25.96
C ALA A 263 -26.45 -21.52 -25.19
N TYR A 264 -25.56 -20.77 -25.84
CA TYR A 264 -25.05 -19.48 -25.33
C TYR A 264 -26.17 -18.46 -25.11
N VAL A 265 -27.23 -18.49 -25.93
CA VAL A 265 -28.31 -17.50 -25.86
C VAL A 265 -29.18 -17.73 -24.63
N ASP A 266 -29.29 -16.69 -23.80
CA ASP A 266 -30.24 -16.67 -22.70
C ASP A 266 -31.65 -16.33 -23.22
N LYS A 267 -32.55 -17.31 -23.16
CA LYS A 267 -33.97 -17.15 -23.64
C LYS A 267 -34.80 -16.16 -22.86
N GLU A 268 -34.40 -15.84 -21.63
CA GLU A 268 -35.10 -14.88 -20.76
C GLU A 268 -34.53 -13.45 -20.87
N PHE A 269 -33.38 -13.29 -21.54
CA PHE A 269 -32.77 -11.98 -21.72
C PHE A 269 -33.14 -11.30 -23.03
N GLY A 270 -33.55 -10.05 -22.97
CA GLY A 270 -33.89 -9.25 -24.16
C GLY A 270 -35.03 -9.86 -24.98
N THR A 271 -34.77 -10.13 -26.26
CA THR A 271 -35.73 -10.76 -27.18
C THR A 271 -35.61 -12.28 -27.21
N GLY A 272 -34.57 -12.85 -26.59
CA GLY A 272 -34.21 -14.27 -26.77
C GLY A 272 -33.48 -14.55 -28.09
N CYS A 273 -33.22 -13.53 -28.89
CA CYS A 273 -32.44 -13.59 -30.14
C CYS A 273 -31.21 -12.68 -30.02
N VAL A 274 -30.03 -13.18 -30.37
CA VAL A 274 -28.78 -12.44 -30.34
C VAL A 274 -28.17 -12.37 -31.72
N LYS A 275 -27.88 -11.16 -32.22
CA LYS A 275 -27.08 -11.00 -33.43
C LYS A 275 -25.66 -11.48 -33.17
N ILE A 276 -25.05 -12.16 -34.11
CA ILE A 276 -23.69 -12.69 -33.98
C ILE A 276 -22.75 -11.94 -34.89
N THR A 277 -21.81 -11.23 -34.27
CA THR A 277 -20.78 -10.42 -34.95
C THR A 277 -19.39 -10.90 -34.54
N PRO A 278 -18.88 -12.00 -35.09
CA PRO A 278 -17.66 -12.67 -34.59
C PRO A 278 -16.41 -11.78 -34.54
N ALA A 279 -16.34 -10.75 -35.40
CA ALA A 279 -15.21 -9.86 -35.46
C ALA A 279 -15.22 -8.73 -34.39
N HIS A 280 -16.34 -8.52 -33.65
CA HIS A 280 -16.52 -7.37 -32.76
C HIS A 280 -17.10 -7.68 -31.39
N ASP A 281 -17.24 -8.95 -31.04
CA ASP A 281 -17.64 -9.41 -29.70
C ASP A 281 -16.93 -10.74 -29.35
N PRO A 282 -16.29 -10.87 -28.17
CA PRO A 282 -15.58 -12.08 -27.77
C PRO A 282 -16.48 -13.34 -27.68
N ASN A 283 -17.73 -13.18 -27.22
CA ASN A 283 -18.66 -14.29 -27.12
C ASN A 283 -19.15 -14.72 -28.50
N ASP A 284 -19.45 -13.74 -29.35
CA ASP A 284 -19.86 -13.99 -30.74
C ASP A 284 -18.74 -14.66 -31.56
N PHE A 285 -17.47 -14.34 -31.24
CA PHE A 285 -16.32 -15.02 -31.83
C PHE A 285 -16.29 -16.52 -31.52
N GLU A 286 -16.58 -16.90 -30.29
CA GLU A 286 -16.62 -18.32 -29.88
C GLU A 286 -17.85 -19.04 -30.50
N VAL A 287 -19.01 -18.36 -30.60
CA VAL A 287 -20.17 -18.87 -31.35
C VAL A 287 -19.81 -19.03 -32.82
N GLY A 288 -19.15 -18.01 -33.41
CA GLY A 288 -18.69 -18.04 -34.78
C GLY A 288 -17.79 -19.24 -35.10
N LYS A 289 -16.85 -19.60 -34.22
CA LYS A 289 -16.01 -20.79 -34.36
C LYS A 289 -16.81 -22.08 -34.32
N ARG A 290 -17.76 -22.20 -33.35
CA ARG A 290 -18.58 -23.42 -33.25
C ARG A 290 -19.43 -23.68 -34.48
N HIS A 291 -19.89 -22.59 -35.10
CA HIS A 291 -20.77 -22.63 -36.28
C HIS A 291 -20.06 -22.35 -37.61
N ASN A 292 -18.72 -22.18 -37.59
CA ASN A 292 -17.90 -21.87 -38.77
C ASN A 292 -18.42 -20.64 -39.55
N LEU A 293 -18.76 -19.57 -38.81
CA LEU A 293 -19.25 -18.30 -39.37
C LEU A 293 -18.07 -17.46 -39.91
N GLU A 294 -18.37 -16.62 -40.89
CA GLU A 294 -17.40 -15.65 -41.42
C GLU A 294 -17.10 -14.55 -40.41
N GLU A 295 -15.84 -14.13 -40.35
CA GLU A 295 -15.38 -13.04 -39.49
C GLU A 295 -15.25 -11.74 -40.30
N ILE A 296 -16.22 -10.85 -40.19
CA ILE A 296 -16.25 -9.61 -40.96
C ILE A 296 -15.86 -8.41 -40.06
N ASN A 297 -14.61 -8.00 -40.13
CA ASN A 297 -14.18 -6.76 -39.50
C ASN A 297 -14.71 -5.55 -40.29
N ILE A 298 -15.34 -4.62 -39.57
CA ILE A 298 -15.97 -3.39 -40.13
C ILE A 298 -15.30 -2.11 -39.67
N LEU A 299 -14.31 -2.16 -38.80
CA LEU A 299 -13.62 -0.99 -38.26
C LEU A 299 -12.18 -0.90 -38.80
N ASN A 300 -11.74 0.34 -39.01
CA ASN A 300 -10.35 0.71 -39.17
C ASN A 300 -9.65 0.79 -37.78
N ASP A 301 -8.34 0.92 -37.77
CA ASP A 301 -7.53 0.98 -36.55
C ASP A 301 -7.82 2.21 -35.69
N ASP A 302 -8.24 3.31 -36.29
CA ASP A 302 -8.66 4.55 -35.63
C ASP A 302 -10.12 4.53 -35.13
N GLY A 303 -10.83 3.41 -35.31
CA GLY A 303 -12.24 3.26 -34.92
C GLY A 303 -13.23 3.87 -35.89
N THR A 304 -12.82 4.30 -37.07
CA THR A 304 -13.72 4.68 -38.16
C THR A 304 -14.24 3.44 -38.88
N MET A 305 -15.40 3.55 -39.53
CA MET A 305 -15.98 2.48 -40.33
C MET A 305 -15.12 2.24 -41.58
N ASN A 306 -14.79 0.97 -41.88
CA ASN A 306 -13.92 0.65 -43.01
C ASN A 306 -14.70 0.61 -44.36
N ASN A 307 -13.97 0.30 -45.43
CA ASN A 307 -14.51 0.27 -46.80
C ASN A 307 -15.60 -0.77 -47.06
N LYS A 308 -15.81 -1.74 -46.16
CA LYS A 308 -16.90 -2.74 -46.25
C LYS A 308 -18.27 -2.14 -45.82
N CYS A 309 -18.27 -0.96 -45.22
CA CYS A 309 -19.45 -0.36 -44.62
C CYS A 309 -20.23 0.54 -45.59
N GLY A 310 -19.96 0.49 -46.89
CA GLY A 310 -20.68 1.21 -47.93
C GLY A 310 -20.74 2.72 -47.67
N LYS A 311 -21.91 3.31 -47.59
CA LYS A 311 -22.07 4.75 -47.38
C LYS A 311 -21.62 5.26 -46.02
N TYR A 312 -21.41 4.39 -45.05
CA TYR A 312 -20.92 4.73 -43.72
C TYR A 312 -19.38 4.70 -43.62
N ALA A 313 -18.68 4.25 -44.65
CA ALA A 313 -17.23 4.16 -44.69
C ALA A 313 -16.59 5.53 -44.42
N GLY A 314 -15.57 5.55 -43.54
CA GLY A 314 -14.86 6.74 -43.12
C GLY A 314 -15.54 7.53 -41.96
N MET A 315 -16.76 7.19 -41.58
CA MET A 315 -17.44 7.83 -40.44
C MET A 315 -16.84 7.29 -39.13
N ASP A 316 -16.72 8.14 -38.11
CA ASP A 316 -16.53 7.68 -36.74
C ASP A 316 -17.64 6.70 -36.34
N ARG A 317 -17.32 5.67 -35.58
CA ARG A 317 -18.25 4.61 -35.18
C ARG A 317 -19.53 5.12 -34.49
N TYR A 318 -19.45 6.20 -33.73
CA TYR A 318 -20.62 6.79 -33.05
C TYR A 318 -21.46 7.64 -33.98
N GLU A 319 -20.84 8.34 -34.95
CA GLU A 319 -21.54 9.04 -36.01
C GLU A 319 -22.22 8.04 -36.92
N ALA A 320 -21.57 6.96 -37.29
CA ALA A 320 -22.13 5.85 -38.04
C ALA A 320 -23.33 5.21 -37.32
N ARG A 321 -23.19 4.96 -36.00
CA ARG A 321 -24.31 4.47 -35.16
C ARG A 321 -25.55 5.35 -35.31
N LYS A 322 -25.38 6.66 -35.16
CA LYS A 322 -26.48 7.61 -35.28
C LYS A 322 -27.11 7.57 -36.67
N ALA A 323 -26.32 7.63 -37.74
CA ALA A 323 -26.79 7.59 -39.12
C ALA A 323 -27.50 6.27 -39.45
N MET A 324 -26.99 5.12 -38.95
CA MET A 324 -27.59 3.81 -39.16
C MET A 324 -28.95 3.70 -38.46
N VAL A 325 -29.08 4.19 -37.24
CA VAL A 325 -30.34 4.22 -36.49
C VAL A 325 -31.38 5.05 -37.20
N GLU A 326 -31.03 6.23 -37.72
CA GLU A 326 -31.93 7.08 -38.54
C GLU A 326 -32.36 6.36 -39.81
N ASP A 327 -31.50 5.61 -40.47
CA ASP A 327 -31.87 4.88 -41.69
C ASP A 327 -32.73 3.64 -41.39
N LEU A 328 -32.50 2.94 -40.28
CA LEU A 328 -33.35 1.85 -39.78
C LEU A 328 -34.78 2.36 -39.48
N GLU A 329 -34.89 3.55 -38.89
CA GLU A 329 -36.18 4.22 -38.64
C GLU A 329 -36.91 4.53 -39.95
N LYS A 330 -36.22 5.13 -40.93
CA LYS A 330 -36.77 5.42 -42.26
C LYS A 330 -37.23 4.16 -43.02
N LEU A 331 -36.53 3.02 -42.80
CA LEU A 331 -36.90 1.73 -43.36
C LEU A 331 -38.04 1.03 -42.60
N GLY A 332 -38.49 1.57 -41.47
CA GLY A 332 -39.47 0.95 -40.60
C GLY A 332 -38.99 -0.33 -39.89
N LEU A 333 -37.68 -0.49 -39.79
CA LEU A 333 -37.02 -1.65 -39.14
C LEU A 333 -36.66 -1.39 -37.69
N LEU A 334 -36.59 -0.13 -37.24
CA LEU A 334 -36.40 0.22 -35.83
C LEU A 334 -37.73 0.07 -35.09
N VAL A 335 -37.83 -0.84 -34.14
CA VAL A 335 -39.06 -1.13 -33.38
C VAL A 335 -39.23 -0.15 -32.22
N LYS A 336 -38.20 -0.01 -31.41
CA LYS A 336 -38.16 0.89 -30.23
C LYS A 336 -36.72 1.09 -29.77
N VAL A 337 -36.54 2.14 -29.00
CA VAL A 337 -35.30 2.43 -28.26
C VAL A 337 -35.62 2.45 -26.77
N VAL A 338 -34.89 1.67 -25.97
CA VAL A 338 -35.09 1.53 -24.53
C VAL A 338 -33.82 1.98 -23.81
N ASP A 339 -33.99 2.87 -22.85
CA ASP A 339 -32.83 3.28 -22.01
C ASP A 339 -32.26 2.09 -21.27
N HIS A 340 -30.96 1.97 -21.29
CA HIS A 340 -30.24 0.88 -20.68
C HIS A 340 -28.90 1.36 -20.12
N VAL A 341 -28.61 0.96 -18.88
CA VAL A 341 -27.30 1.18 -18.25
C VAL A 341 -26.51 -0.11 -18.36
N HIS A 342 -25.31 -0.04 -18.92
CA HIS A 342 -24.46 -1.20 -19.10
C HIS A 342 -23.00 -0.86 -18.84
N ASN A 343 -22.20 -1.88 -18.54
CA ASN A 343 -20.77 -1.75 -18.34
C ASN A 343 -20.06 -1.66 -19.70
N VAL A 344 -19.30 -0.59 -19.89
CA VAL A 344 -18.49 -0.36 -21.09
C VAL A 344 -17.02 -0.43 -20.70
N GLY A 345 -16.27 -1.25 -21.43
CA GLY A 345 -14.82 -1.35 -21.25
C GLY A 345 -14.12 -0.12 -21.82
N THR A 346 -13.26 0.50 -21.01
CA THR A 346 -12.43 1.66 -21.39
C THR A 346 -10.97 1.37 -21.14
N HIS A 347 -10.08 1.91 -21.96
CA HIS A 347 -8.64 1.80 -21.77
C HIS A 347 -8.20 2.63 -20.54
N ASP A 348 -7.48 2.03 -19.62
CA ASP A 348 -7.08 2.65 -18.36
C ASP A 348 -6.24 3.93 -18.53
N ARG A 349 -5.52 4.09 -19.65
CA ARG A 349 -4.62 5.23 -19.93
C ARG A 349 -5.31 6.40 -20.60
N CYS A 350 -6.02 6.18 -21.70
CA CYS A 350 -6.65 7.24 -22.47
C CYS A 350 -8.16 7.37 -22.24
N LYS A 351 -8.77 6.46 -21.46
CA LYS A 351 -10.21 6.42 -21.12
C LYS A 351 -11.14 6.26 -22.31
N THR A 352 -10.59 5.89 -23.48
CA THR A 352 -11.36 5.62 -24.68
C THR A 352 -12.05 4.26 -24.57
N THR A 353 -13.28 4.15 -25.09
CA THR A 353 -13.98 2.87 -25.23
C THR A 353 -13.16 1.91 -26.09
N VAL A 354 -12.94 0.73 -25.54
CA VAL A 354 -12.19 -0.36 -26.18
C VAL A 354 -13.08 -1.03 -27.23
N GLU A 355 -12.51 -1.33 -28.39
CA GLU A 355 -13.17 -2.04 -29.47
C GLU A 355 -12.62 -3.48 -29.58
N PRO A 356 -13.45 -4.51 -29.33
CA PRO A 356 -13.08 -5.87 -29.69
C PRO A 356 -12.90 -5.98 -31.21
N MET A 357 -11.72 -6.44 -31.66
CA MET A 357 -11.39 -6.55 -33.09
C MET A 357 -10.57 -7.82 -33.35
N ILE A 358 -10.77 -8.46 -34.49
CA ILE A 358 -9.90 -9.57 -34.94
C ILE A 358 -8.69 -8.99 -35.65
N LYS A 359 -7.51 -9.32 -35.10
CA LYS A 359 -6.23 -8.95 -35.70
C LYS A 359 -5.19 -10.06 -35.55
N PRO A 360 -4.24 -10.21 -36.50
CA PRO A 360 -3.10 -11.07 -36.34
C PRO A 360 -2.17 -10.50 -35.25
N GLN A 361 -1.94 -11.28 -34.21
CA GLN A 361 -1.13 -10.90 -33.04
C GLN A 361 -0.24 -12.07 -32.60
N TRP A 362 0.76 -11.77 -31.77
CA TRP A 362 1.57 -12.77 -31.10
C TRP A 362 0.96 -13.14 -29.75
N PHE A 363 0.86 -14.43 -29.49
CA PHE A 363 0.27 -14.98 -28.27
C PHE A 363 1.21 -15.96 -27.59
N VAL A 364 1.08 -16.07 -26.26
CA VAL A 364 1.68 -17.11 -25.44
C VAL A 364 0.58 -18.05 -24.95
N LYS A 365 0.75 -19.37 -25.16
CA LYS A 365 -0.10 -20.39 -24.56
C LYS A 365 0.14 -20.45 -23.07
N MET A 366 -0.91 -20.25 -22.27
CA MET A 366 -0.77 -20.07 -20.83
C MET A 366 -1.08 -21.29 -19.98
N ALA A 367 -1.79 -22.28 -20.49
CA ALA A 367 -2.34 -23.37 -19.69
C ALA A 367 -1.30 -24.12 -18.82
N ASP A 368 -0.18 -24.54 -19.40
CA ASP A 368 0.84 -25.32 -18.68
C ASP A 368 1.59 -24.46 -17.67
N MET A 369 1.92 -23.20 -18.03
CA MET A 369 2.58 -22.26 -17.12
C MET A 369 1.69 -21.85 -15.95
N ALA A 370 0.40 -21.66 -16.20
CA ALA A 370 -0.56 -21.35 -15.16
C ALA A 370 -0.77 -22.51 -14.19
N ALA A 371 -0.80 -23.75 -14.70
CA ALA A 371 -0.88 -24.95 -13.86
C ALA A 371 0.33 -25.05 -12.93
N ALA A 372 1.54 -24.86 -13.46
CA ALA A 372 2.78 -24.88 -12.66
C ALA A 372 2.78 -23.77 -11.58
N ALA A 373 2.36 -22.55 -11.92
CA ALA A 373 2.27 -21.44 -10.98
C ALA A 373 1.23 -21.70 -9.87
N SER A 374 0.08 -22.30 -10.24
CA SER A 374 -0.95 -22.69 -9.26
C SER A 374 -0.45 -23.75 -8.28
N GLU A 375 0.31 -24.72 -8.77
CA GLU A 375 0.86 -25.82 -7.95
C GLU A 375 1.94 -25.29 -6.98
N ALA A 376 2.83 -24.41 -7.43
CA ALA A 376 3.87 -23.82 -6.59
C ALA A 376 3.30 -23.09 -5.37
N GLU A 377 2.19 -22.35 -5.53
CA GLU A 377 1.52 -21.69 -4.40
C GLU A 377 0.85 -22.72 -3.47
N LYS A 378 0.14 -23.70 -4.02
CA LYS A 378 -0.51 -24.76 -3.21
C LYS A 378 0.49 -25.61 -2.41
N ASN A 379 1.71 -25.78 -2.94
CA ASN A 379 2.78 -26.50 -2.26
C ASN A 379 3.53 -25.65 -1.24
N GLY A 380 3.20 -24.35 -1.10
CA GLY A 380 3.84 -23.44 -0.17
C GLY A 380 5.21 -22.94 -0.62
N GLU A 381 5.54 -23.09 -1.91
CA GLU A 381 6.78 -22.53 -2.46
C GLU A 381 6.69 -21.00 -2.63
N VAL A 382 5.47 -20.48 -2.88
CA VAL A 382 5.12 -19.06 -2.92
C VAL A 382 4.00 -18.80 -1.91
N ASN A 383 4.23 -17.93 -0.94
CA ASN A 383 3.31 -17.65 0.16
C ASN A 383 2.84 -16.20 0.15
N PHE A 384 1.53 -15.97 0.11
CA PHE A 384 0.95 -14.62 0.18
C PHE A 384 0.75 -14.16 1.62
N ILE A 385 1.08 -12.91 1.88
CA ILE A 385 0.89 -12.27 3.17
C ILE A 385 0.07 -10.98 2.94
N PRO A 386 -1.19 -10.94 3.41
CA PRO A 386 -1.95 -12.01 4.08
C PRO A 386 -2.49 -13.07 3.10
N ASP A 387 -2.74 -14.27 3.61
CA ASP A 387 -3.17 -15.47 2.86
C ASP A 387 -4.41 -15.26 1.98
N ARG A 388 -5.29 -14.32 2.32
CA ARG A 388 -6.52 -14.06 1.55
C ARG A 388 -6.26 -13.76 0.07
N PHE A 389 -5.09 -13.24 -0.27
CA PHE A 389 -4.70 -12.93 -1.66
C PHE A 389 -4.35 -14.17 -2.49
N SER A 390 -4.07 -15.30 -1.87
CA SER A 390 -3.93 -16.60 -2.52
C SER A 390 -5.18 -16.94 -3.35
N LYS A 391 -6.38 -16.68 -2.82
CA LYS A 391 -7.63 -16.92 -3.55
C LYS A 391 -7.74 -16.09 -4.83
N ILE A 392 -7.30 -14.84 -4.79
CA ILE A 392 -7.29 -13.95 -5.95
C ILE A 392 -6.29 -14.48 -6.99
N TYR A 393 -5.09 -14.84 -6.56
CA TYR A 393 -4.06 -15.42 -7.40
C TYR A 393 -4.54 -16.71 -8.11
N GLN A 394 -5.12 -17.65 -7.34
CA GLN A 394 -5.66 -18.90 -7.88
C GLN A 394 -6.83 -18.68 -8.85
N ASN A 395 -7.72 -17.74 -8.55
CA ASN A 395 -8.85 -17.43 -9.41
C ASN A 395 -8.39 -16.91 -10.79
N TRP A 396 -7.38 -16.08 -10.82
CA TRP A 396 -6.80 -15.58 -12.08
C TRP A 396 -6.13 -16.70 -12.88
N LEU A 397 -5.37 -17.58 -12.23
CA LEU A 397 -4.70 -18.70 -12.91
C LEU A 397 -5.70 -19.71 -13.48
N ASN A 398 -6.79 -19.98 -12.76
CA ASN A 398 -7.83 -20.91 -13.20
C ASN A 398 -8.64 -20.40 -14.43
N ASN A 399 -8.68 -19.09 -14.63
CA ASN A 399 -9.44 -18.44 -15.71
C ASN A 399 -8.51 -17.77 -16.75
N ILE A 400 -7.23 -18.11 -16.77
CA ILE A 400 -6.27 -17.46 -17.66
C ILE A 400 -6.47 -17.90 -19.10
N HIS A 401 -6.46 -16.93 -20.02
CA HIS A 401 -6.46 -17.15 -21.45
C HIS A 401 -5.06 -16.97 -22.05
N ASP A 402 -4.89 -17.35 -23.32
CA ASP A 402 -3.64 -17.09 -24.04
C ASP A 402 -3.33 -15.59 -24.04
N TRP A 403 -2.11 -15.25 -23.67
CA TRP A 403 -1.68 -13.88 -23.47
C TRP A 403 -1.25 -13.22 -24.78
N CYS A 404 -1.93 -12.18 -25.22
CA CYS A 404 -1.52 -11.34 -26.33
C CYS A 404 -0.32 -10.49 -25.91
N ILE A 405 0.83 -10.73 -26.53
CA ILE A 405 2.12 -10.11 -26.18
C ILE A 405 2.60 -9.03 -27.15
N SER A 406 2.00 -8.88 -28.33
CA SER A 406 2.39 -7.86 -29.29
C SER A 406 1.64 -6.54 -29.07
N ARG A 407 2.35 -5.44 -29.25
CA ARG A 407 1.83 -4.06 -29.19
C ARG A 407 2.31 -3.29 -30.40
N GLN A 408 1.42 -2.50 -31.01
CA GLN A 408 1.71 -1.65 -32.17
C GLN A 408 2.32 -0.33 -31.69
N LEU A 409 3.43 -0.44 -30.95
CA LEU A 409 4.18 0.69 -30.39
C LEU A 409 5.58 0.74 -30.96
N TRP A 410 6.21 1.89 -30.83
CA TRP A 410 7.63 2.05 -31.18
C TRP A 410 8.55 1.88 -29.97
N TRP A 411 8.07 2.33 -28.80
CA TRP A 411 8.82 2.25 -27.55
C TRP A 411 8.60 0.90 -26.84
N GLY A 412 9.63 0.08 -26.76
CA GLY A 412 9.62 -1.22 -26.13
C GLY A 412 10.58 -2.21 -26.79
N HIS A 413 10.57 -3.46 -26.33
CA HIS A 413 11.35 -4.55 -26.92
C HIS A 413 10.73 -4.98 -28.25
N ARG A 414 11.41 -4.73 -29.34
CA ARG A 414 10.94 -5.12 -30.66
C ARG A 414 10.95 -6.64 -30.81
N ILE A 415 9.89 -7.21 -31.37
CA ILE A 415 9.73 -8.67 -31.52
C ILE A 415 10.86 -9.20 -32.40
N PRO A 416 11.63 -10.24 -31.94
CA PRO A 416 12.78 -10.79 -32.65
C PRO A 416 12.36 -11.81 -33.72
N ALA A 417 11.34 -11.49 -34.51
CA ALA A 417 10.80 -12.30 -35.59
C ALA A 417 10.94 -11.59 -36.93
N TYR A 418 11.34 -12.32 -37.95
CA TYR A 418 11.60 -11.81 -39.29
C TYR A 418 10.78 -12.59 -40.30
N THR A 419 9.98 -11.90 -41.07
CA THR A 419 9.18 -12.49 -42.13
C THR A 419 9.95 -12.40 -43.44
N CYS A 420 10.06 -13.53 -44.18
CA CYS A 420 10.61 -13.54 -45.51
C CYS A 420 9.61 -12.94 -46.51
N ASP A 421 10.01 -11.87 -47.22
CA ASP A 421 9.14 -11.19 -48.17
C ASP A 421 8.85 -12.04 -49.40
N ASP A 422 9.72 -13.03 -49.72
CA ASP A 422 9.56 -13.88 -50.88
C ASP A 422 8.72 -15.13 -50.64
N CYS A 423 8.73 -15.70 -49.41
CA CYS A 423 8.01 -16.98 -49.19
C CYS A 423 7.11 -16.97 -47.94
N GLY A 424 7.06 -15.85 -47.18
CA GLY A 424 6.21 -15.71 -46.00
C GLY A 424 6.68 -16.46 -44.75
N GLU A 425 7.83 -17.13 -44.78
CA GLU A 425 8.35 -17.88 -43.63
C GLU A 425 8.76 -16.91 -42.52
N ILE A 426 8.37 -17.26 -41.28
CA ILE A 426 8.75 -16.50 -40.10
C ILE A 426 9.95 -17.15 -39.42
N THR A 427 11.02 -16.39 -39.23
CA THR A 427 12.24 -16.82 -38.59
C THR A 427 12.44 -16.06 -37.31
N VAL A 428 12.58 -16.76 -36.18
CA VAL A 428 12.86 -16.16 -34.86
C VAL A 428 14.32 -16.44 -34.52
N VAL A 429 15.06 -15.40 -34.15
CA VAL A 429 16.50 -15.54 -33.90
C VAL A 429 16.94 -14.71 -32.71
N ARG A 430 18.03 -15.11 -32.09
CA ARG A 430 18.75 -14.36 -31.05
C ARG A 430 19.81 -13.48 -31.69
N GLY A 431 19.99 -12.25 -31.18
CA GLY A 431 21.13 -11.42 -31.51
C GLY A 431 21.10 -10.75 -32.89
N GLY A 432 19.93 -10.39 -33.38
CA GLY A 432 19.79 -9.53 -34.57
C GLY A 432 19.21 -10.24 -35.79
N MET A 433 19.34 -9.57 -36.97
CA MET A 433 18.71 -10.03 -38.22
C MET A 433 19.41 -11.28 -38.77
N PRO A 434 18.66 -12.33 -39.15
CA PRO A 434 19.25 -13.52 -39.83
C PRO A 434 19.80 -13.15 -41.20
N GLU A 435 20.89 -13.80 -41.61
CA GLU A 435 21.52 -13.53 -42.89
C GLU A 435 20.63 -13.89 -44.11
N LYS A 436 19.82 -14.93 -43.94
CA LYS A 436 18.94 -15.42 -45.00
C LYS A 436 17.79 -16.26 -44.44
N CYS A 437 16.72 -16.34 -45.21
CA CYS A 437 15.57 -17.20 -44.90
C CYS A 437 15.99 -18.68 -44.89
N PRO A 438 15.71 -19.46 -43.83
CA PRO A 438 16.08 -20.88 -43.74
C PRO A 438 15.31 -21.74 -44.74
N LYS A 439 14.16 -21.30 -45.27
CA LYS A 439 13.31 -22.06 -46.17
C LYS A 439 13.64 -21.86 -47.65
N CYS A 440 13.82 -20.60 -48.10
CA CYS A 440 14.03 -20.28 -49.50
C CYS A 440 15.41 -19.65 -49.82
N GLY A 441 16.20 -19.32 -48.78
CA GLY A 441 17.52 -18.72 -48.94
C GLY A 441 17.53 -17.22 -49.29
N SER A 442 16.37 -16.57 -49.36
CA SER A 442 16.25 -15.15 -49.63
C SER A 442 16.88 -14.31 -48.54
N THR A 443 17.43 -13.14 -48.91
CA THR A 443 17.94 -12.12 -48.01
C THR A 443 16.90 -11.01 -47.75
N HIS A 444 15.74 -11.09 -48.39
CA HIS A 444 14.65 -10.12 -48.20
C HIS A 444 13.83 -10.52 -46.96
N LEU A 445 14.26 -9.98 -45.84
CA LEU A 445 13.66 -10.27 -44.53
C LEU A 445 13.21 -8.95 -43.90
N THR A 446 11.98 -8.91 -43.39
CA THR A 446 11.43 -7.78 -42.70
C THR A 446 11.15 -8.14 -41.23
N GLN A 447 11.75 -7.38 -40.30
CA GLN A 447 11.50 -7.57 -38.88
C GLN A 447 10.07 -7.15 -38.53
N ASP A 448 9.40 -7.93 -37.69
CA ASP A 448 8.09 -7.58 -37.16
C ASP A 448 8.11 -6.14 -36.59
N PRO A 449 7.19 -5.27 -36.97
CA PRO A 449 7.16 -3.87 -36.52
C PRO A 449 6.74 -3.70 -35.07
N ASP A 450 6.04 -4.69 -34.49
CA ASP A 450 5.47 -4.64 -33.18
C ASP A 450 6.53 -4.78 -32.07
N THR A 451 6.20 -4.25 -30.91
CA THR A 451 6.98 -4.45 -29.67
C THR A 451 6.26 -5.41 -28.73
N LEU A 452 6.97 -5.95 -27.76
CA LEU A 452 6.40 -6.78 -26.72
C LEU A 452 5.67 -5.94 -25.66
N ASP A 453 4.63 -6.51 -25.10
CA ASP A 453 3.96 -6.02 -23.89
C ASP A 453 5.01 -5.73 -22.79
N THR A 454 4.90 -4.59 -22.11
CA THR A 454 5.81 -4.21 -21.00
C THR A 454 5.91 -5.31 -19.93
N TRP A 455 4.80 -6.00 -19.68
CA TRP A 455 4.74 -7.08 -18.71
C TRP A 455 5.53 -8.33 -19.11
N PHE A 456 5.92 -8.47 -20.37
CA PHE A 456 6.78 -9.57 -20.83
C PHE A 456 8.21 -9.43 -20.26
N SER A 457 8.78 -8.23 -20.32
CA SER A 457 10.10 -7.96 -19.73
C SER A 457 10.03 -7.83 -18.21
N SER A 458 8.97 -7.17 -17.68
CA SER A 458 8.79 -7.00 -16.24
C SER A 458 8.62 -8.33 -15.49
N ALA A 459 8.07 -9.36 -16.16
CA ALA A 459 7.96 -10.72 -15.62
C ALA A 459 9.32 -11.40 -15.37
N LEU A 460 10.37 -10.95 -16.04
CA LEU A 460 11.71 -11.55 -15.92
C LEU A 460 12.56 -10.86 -14.85
N TRP A 461 12.06 -9.77 -14.25
CA TRP A 461 12.79 -8.89 -13.35
C TRP A 461 13.57 -9.60 -12.23
N PRO A 462 13.03 -10.62 -11.53
CA PRO A 462 13.75 -11.29 -10.45
C PRO A 462 15.04 -12.01 -10.88
N PHE A 463 15.16 -12.42 -12.13
CA PHE A 463 16.31 -13.18 -12.60
C PHE A 463 17.08 -12.49 -13.74
N SER A 464 16.43 -11.70 -14.59
CA SER A 464 17.12 -10.95 -15.65
C SER A 464 18.08 -9.91 -15.08
N THR A 465 17.72 -9.28 -13.97
CA THR A 465 18.55 -8.29 -13.27
C THR A 465 19.81 -8.88 -12.65
N LEU A 466 19.83 -10.17 -12.38
CA LEU A 466 20.95 -10.92 -11.84
C LEU A 466 21.84 -11.58 -12.91
N GLY A 467 21.58 -11.27 -14.19
CA GLY A 467 22.42 -11.68 -15.32
C GLY A 467 21.93 -12.89 -16.10
N TRP A 468 20.81 -13.51 -15.70
CA TRP A 468 20.21 -14.58 -16.52
C TRP A 468 19.94 -14.09 -17.97
N PRO A 469 20.19 -14.87 -19.04
CA PRO A 469 20.38 -16.33 -19.08
C PRO A 469 21.80 -16.84 -18.80
N GLU A 470 22.74 -15.95 -18.55
CA GLU A 470 24.11 -16.34 -18.19
C GLU A 470 24.15 -16.81 -16.73
N LYS A 471 25.03 -17.76 -16.44
CA LYS A 471 25.29 -18.20 -15.08
C LYS A 471 26.26 -17.23 -14.42
N THR A 472 25.72 -16.29 -13.64
CA THR A 472 26.52 -15.35 -12.87
C THR A 472 26.63 -15.78 -11.42
N PRO A 473 27.72 -15.44 -10.70
CA PRO A 473 27.80 -15.68 -9.25
C PRO A 473 26.67 -15.01 -8.46
N GLU A 474 26.21 -13.86 -8.93
CA GLU A 474 25.08 -13.11 -8.35
C GLU A 474 23.77 -13.87 -8.46
N PHE A 475 23.49 -14.47 -9.63
CA PHE A 475 22.31 -15.29 -9.82
C PHE A 475 22.35 -16.52 -8.91
N ASP A 476 23.47 -17.22 -8.85
CA ASP A 476 23.60 -18.42 -8.03
C ASP A 476 23.49 -18.13 -6.51
N TYR A 477 23.82 -16.89 -6.06
CA TYR A 477 23.83 -16.53 -4.66
C TYR A 477 22.55 -15.83 -4.20
N PHE A 478 21.99 -14.89 -4.99
CA PHE A 478 20.85 -14.05 -4.61
C PHE A 478 19.48 -14.54 -5.13
N TYR A 479 19.45 -15.58 -5.97
CA TYR A 479 18.20 -16.13 -6.51
C TYR A 479 17.96 -17.57 -6.02
N PRO A 480 16.72 -17.97 -5.67
CA PRO A 480 15.48 -17.19 -5.60
C PRO A 480 15.53 -16.05 -4.61
N THR A 481 14.70 -15.02 -4.79
CA THR A 481 14.64 -13.90 -3.86
C THR A 481 13.76 -14.24 -2.65
N ASP A 482 13.86 -13.48 -1.57
CA ASP A 482 13.18 -13.82 -0.31
C ASP A 482 11.74 -13.33 -0.29
N VAL A 483 11.53 -12.06 -0.56
CA VAL A 483 10.22 -11.44 -0.50
C VAL A 483 10.02 -10.43 -1.62
N LEU A 484 8.84 -10.47 -2.23
CA LEU A 484 8.32 -9.43 -3.09
C LEU A 484 7.35 -8.57 -2.28
N VAL A 485 7.52 -7.26 -2.29
CA VAL A 485 6.55 -6.31 -1.70
C VAL A 485 5.84 -5.60 -2.84
N THR A 486 4.51 -5.58 -2.82
CA THR A 486 3.73 -4.97 -3.90
C THR A 486 2.29 -4.67 -3.46
N GLY A 487 1.61 -3.78 -4.20
CA GLY A 487 0.19 -3.53 -4.03
C GLY A 487 -0.68 -4.70 -4.54
N TYR A 488 -1.87 -4.86 -3.99
CA TYR A 488 -2.80 -5.91 -4.40
C TYR A 488 -3.31 -5.73 -5.83
N ASP A 489 -3.28 -4.54 -6.37
CA ASP A 489 -3.80 -4.18 -7.69
C ASP A 489 -2.95 -4.70 -8.85
N ILE A 490 -1.70 -5.13 -8.59
CA ILE A 490 -0.81 -5.68 -9.62
C ILE A 490 -0.46 -7.17 -9.43
N ILE A 491 -1.19 -7.90 -8.59
CA ILE A 491 -1.03 -9.35 -8.44
C ILE A 491 -1.18 -10.04 -9.79
N PHE A 492 -2.23 -9.70 -10.53
CA PHE A 492 -2.51 -10.26 -11.83
C PHE A 492 -1.50 -9.81 -12.90
N PHE A 493 -1.18 -8.52 -12.93
CA PHE A 493 -0.30 -7.98 -13.96
C PHE A 493 1.14 -8.46 -13.83
N TRP A 494 1.63 -8.56 -12.60
CA TRP A 494 3.06 -8.73 -12.35
C TRP A 494 3.40 -9.99 -11.57
N VAL A 495 2.78 -10.21 -10.41
CA VAL A 495 3.13 -11.35 -9.54
C VAL A 495 2.96 -12.68 -10.26
N ILE A 496 1.78 -12.92 -10.85
CA ILE A 496 1.48 -14.15 -11.61
C ILE A 496 2.49 -14.36 -12.74
N ARG A 497 2.78 -13.28 -13.49
CA ARG A 497 3.69 -13.32 -14.63
C ARG A 497 5.13 -13.64 -14.23
N MET A 498 5.60 -13.09 -13.11
CA MET A 498 6.92 -13.44 -12.57
C MET A 498 7.00 -14.91 -12.16
N VAL A 499 5.98 -15.44 -11.49
CA VAL A 499 5.99 -16.81 -11.00
C VAL A 499 6.03 -17.80 -12.16
N PHE A 500 5.12 -17.68 -13.13
CA PHE A 500 5.12 -18.64 -14.25
C PHE A 500 6.34 -18.50 -15.16
N SER A 501 6.84 -17.28 -15.39
CA SER A 501 8.06 -17.07 -16.19
C SER A 501 9.28 -17.64 -15.50
N ALA A 502 9.43 -17.44 -14.21
CA ALA A 502 10.53 -17.99 -13.44
C ALA A 502 10.54 -19.53 -13.42
N LEU A 503 9.39 -20.13 -13.11
CA LEU A 503 9.25 -21.59 -13.12
C LEU A 503 9.58 -22.19 -14.49
N GLU A 504 9.16 -21.54 -15.57
CA GLU A 504 9.46 -21.99 -16.91
C GLU A 504 10.94 -21.86 -17.26
N GLN A 505 11.56 -20.70 -16.96
CA GLN A 505 12.91 -20.39 -17.43
C GLN A 505 14.01 -20.89 -16.48
N THR A 506 13.81 -20.81 -15.18
CA THR A 506 14.82 -21.15 -14.17
C THR A 506 14.54 -22.45 -13.42
N LYS A 507 13.31 -23.00 -13.54
CA LYS A 507 12.81 -24.15 -12.78
C LYS A 507 12.72 -23.90 -11.27
N GLN A 508 12.71 -22.67 -10.85
CA GLN A 508 12.60 -22.24 -9.46
C GLN A 508 11.58 -21.10 -9.37
N VAL A 509 10.96 -20.95 -8.20
CA VAL A 509 10.10 -19.79 -7.91
C VAL A 509 10.93 -18.51 -7.88
N PRO A 510 10.37 -17.34 -8.23
CA PRO A 510 11.14 -16.09 -8.24
C PRO A 510 11.36 -15.51 -6.83
N PHE A 511 10.46 -15.83 -5.90
CA PHE A 511 10.44 -15.39 -4.51
C PHE A 511 9.62 -16.35 -3.65
N HIS A 512 9.91 -16.40 -2.34
CA HIS A 512 9.22 -17.29 -1.40
C HIS A 512 7.98 -16.64 -0.78
N HIS A 513 8.00 -15.33 -0.57
CA HIS A 513 6.91 -14.58 0.04
C HIS A 513 6.46 -13.41 -0.84
N VAL A 514 5.17 -13.15 -0.82
CA VAL A 514 4.55 -11.99 -1.48
C VAL A 514 3.84 -11.17 -0.41
N LEU A 515 4.49 -10.12 0.05
CA LEU A 515 3.95 -9.20 1.03
C LEU A 515 3.10 -8.15 0.32
N ILE A 516 1.80 -8.23 0.51
CA ILE A 516 0.83 -7.34 -0.12
C ILE A 516 0.53 -6.15 0.78
N HIS A 517 0.63 -4.95 0.24
CA HIS A 517 0.14 -3.74 0.89
C HIS A 517 -1.12 -3.21 0.22
N GLY A 518 -1.89 -2.41 0.96
CA GLY A 518 -3.05 -1.70 0.44
C GLY A 518 -2.66 -0.38 -0.24
N LEU A 519 -3.68 0.36 -0.71
CA LEU A 519 -3.51 1.66 -1.32
C LEU A 519 -3.50 2.77 -0.26
N VAL A 520 -2.73 3.82 -0.51
CA VAL A 520 -2.81 5.05 0.28
C VAL A 520 -3.91 5.94 -0.30
N ARG A 521 -4.89 6.26 0.54
CA ARG A 521 -6.07 7.06 0.20
C ARG A 521 -6.01 8.43 0.89
N ASP A 522 -6.75 9.39 0.36
CA ASP A 522 -6.90 10.68 1.03
C ASP A 522 -7.68 10.56 2.35
N SER A 523 -7.80 11.65 3.10
CA SER A 523 -8.51 11.69 4.39
C SER A 523 -10.00 11.31 4.29
N GLN A 524 -10.60 11.41 3.10
CA GLN A 524 -11.99 11.02 2.83
C GLN A 524 -12.11 9.56 2.35
N GLY A 525 -11.00 8.86 2.20
CA GLY A 525 -10.95 7.47 1.73
C GLY A 525 -11.01 7.31 0.21
N ARG A 526 -10.84 8.37 -0.57
CA ARG A 526 -10.81 8.32 -2.04
C ARG A 526 -9.41 7.96 -2.52
N LYS A 527 -9.31 7.23 -3.63
CA LYS A 527 -8.03 6.97 -4.30
C LYS A 527 -7.39 8.30 -4.69
N MET A 528 -6.11 8.46 -4.37
CA MET A 528 -5.35 9.64 -4.78
C MET A 528 -5.07 9.60 -6.28
N SER A 529 -5.36 10.69 -6.97
CA SER A 529 -5.07 10.85 -8.40
C SER A 529 -4.78 12.30 -8.77
N LYS A 530 -4.02 12.49 -9.85
CA LYS A 530 -3.73 13.84 -10.38
C LYS A 530 -5.00 14.52 -10.88
N SER A 531 -5.94 13.77 -11.45
CA SER A 531 -7.20 14.30 -11.99
C SER A 531 -8.14 14.82 -10.89
N LEU A 532 -8.10 14.26 -9.70
CA LEU A 532 -8.88 14.71 -8.54
C LEU A 532 -8.19 15.82 -7.75
N GLY A 533 -6.92 16.12 -8.04
CA GLY A 533 -6.14 17.12 -7.31
C GLY A 533 -5.92 16.79 -5.83
N ASN A 534 -6.12 15.54 -5.41
CA ASN A 534 -5.97 15.05 -4.04
C ASN A 534 -4.67 14.27 -3.81
N GLY A 535 -3.79 14.21 -4.81
CA GLY A 535 -2.49 13.57 -4.70
C GLY A 535 -1.54 14.37 -3.81
N ILE A 536 -0.86 13.69 -2.89
CA ILE A 536 0.15 14.28 -2.01
C ILE A 536 1.51 13.81 -2.51
N ASP A 537 2.42 14.76 -2.76
CA ASP A 537 3.81 14.47 -3.11
C ASP A 537 4.58 14.07 -1.83
N PRO A 538 5.20 12.88 -1.80
CA PRO A 538 6.05 12.47 -0.67
C PRO A 538 7.15 13.49 -0.35
N LEU A 539 7.72 14.16 -1.36
CA LEU A 539 8.76 15.15 -1.15
C LEU A 539 8.26 16.40 -0.42
N GLU A 540 7.02 16.83 -0.65
CA GLU A 540 6.41 17.93 0.10
C GLU A 540 6.32 17.60 1.60
N VAL A 541 5.96 16.35 1.92
CA VAL A 541 5.93 15.88 3.31
C VAL A 541 7.32 15.85 3.93
N ILE A 542 8.32 15.35 3.18
CA ILE A 542 9.71 15.28 3.62
C ILE A 542 10.30 16.68 3.85
N ASP A 543 10.06 17.60 2.94
CA ASP A 543 10.55 18.99 3.05
C ASP A 543 9.99 19.70 4.30
N LYS A 544 8.76 19.34 4.69
CA LYS A 544 8.08 19.97 5.82
C LYS A 544 8.37 19.28 7.16
N TYR A 545 8.50 17.97 7.18
CA TYR A 545 8.54 17.17 8.42
C TYR A 545 9.73 16.22 8.53
N GLY A 546 10.47 15.97 7.45
CA GLY A 546 11.56 14.99 7.36
C GLY A 546 11.09 13.61 6.89
N ALA A 547 12.02 12.83 6.36
CA ALA A 547 11.77 11.48 5.87
C ALA A 547 11.36 10.51 6.98
N ASP A 548 11.99 10.58 8.15
CA ASP A 548 11.65 9.72 9.29
C ASP A 548 10.20 9.89 9.75
N ALA A 549 9.66 11.13 9.75
CA ALA A 549 8.27 11.40 10.10
C ALA A 549 7.31 10.79 9.07
N LEU A 550 7.62 10.87 7.78
CA LEU A 550 6.82 10.24 6.73
C LEU A 550 6.83 8.71 6.89
N ARG A 551 8.00 8.11 7.02
CA ARG A 551 8.19 6.65 7.16
C ARG A 551 7.43 6.11 8.36
N LEU A 552 7.55 6.74 9.52
CA LEU A 552 6.81 6.34 10.72
C LEU A 552 5.30 6.44 10.51
N THR A 553 4.83 7.51 9.87
CA THR A 553 3.40 7.71 9.58
C THR A 553 2.83 6.61 8.67
N LEU A 554 3.59 6.19 7.65
CA LEU A 554 3.19 5.14 6.72
C LEU A 554 3.15 3.76 7.38
N MET A 555 3.93 3.54 8.45
CA MET A 555 3.99 2.25 9.14
C MET A 555 3.06 2.16 10.33
N THR A 556 2.83 3.26 11.05
CA THR A 556 1.95 3.25 12.22
C THR A 556 0.51 2.92 11.83
N GLY A 557 0.00 1.82 12.40
CA GLY A 557 -1.35 1.31 12.10
C GLY A 557 -1.49 0.68 10.71
N ASN A 558 -0.37 0.44 10.01
CA ASN A 558 -0.38 -0.33 8.76
C ASN A 558 -0.62 -1.81 9.06
N ALA A 559 -1.54 -2.42 8.30
CA ALA A 559 -1.78 -3.86 8.32
C ALA A 559 -1.66 -4.40 6.89
N PRO A 560 -0.98 -5.54 6.68
CA PRO A 560 -0.81 -6.12 5.35
C PRO A 560 -2.12 -6.25 4.58
N GLY A 561 -2.12 -5.80 3.33
CA GLY A 561 -3.26 -5.88 2.41
C GLY A 561 -4.42 -4.92 2.67
N ASN A 562 -4.34 -4.05 3.66
CA ASN A 562 -5.38 -3.08 3.96
C ASN A 562 -5.02 -1.68 3.45
N ASP A 563 -6.01 -0.99 2.90
CA ASP A 563 -5.86 0.42 2.53
C ASP A 563 -5.65 1.28 3.77
N MET A 564 -4.87 2.33 3.63
CA MET A 564 -4.65 3.31 4.68
C MET A 564 -5.07 4.71 4.22
N ARG A 565 -5.57 5.51 5.17
CA ARG A 565 -5.88 6.92 4.93
C ARG A 565 -4.72 7.78 5.41
N PHE A 566 -4.31 8.72 4.60
CA PHE A 566 -3.28 9.68 4.93
C PHE A 566 -3.87 10.93 5.59
N TYR A 567 -3.30 11.32 6.74
CA TYR A 567 -3.66 12.51 7.50
C TYR A 567 -2.41 13.30 7.86
N TRP A 568 -2.42 14.60 7.64
CA TRP A 568 -1.33 15.49 8.01
C TRP A 568 -1.05 15.51 9.51
N GLU A 569 -2.10 15.40 10.34
CA GLU A 569 -2.00 15.34 11.79
C GLU A 569 -1.20 14.13 12.28
N ARG A 570 -1.25 13.02 11.55
CA ARG A 570 -0.42 11.84 11.86
C ARG A 570 1.06 12.10 11.58
N VAL A 571 1.37 12.86 10.53
CA VAL A 571 2.77 13.26 10.25
C VAL A 571 3.29 14.19 11.33
N GLU A 572 2.46 15.11 11.83
CA GLU A 572 2.82 15.96 12.97
C GLU A 572 3.06 15.15 14.24
N ALA A 573 2.24 14.14 14.52
CA ALA A 573 2.43 13.23 15.64
C ALA A 573 3.76 12.46 15.52
N SER A 574 4.10 11.98 14.32
CA SER A 574 5.36 11.29 14.03
C SER A 574 6.57 12.22 14.23
N ARG A 575 6.49 13.49 13.79
CA ARG A 575 7.51 14.50 14.06
C ARG A 575 7.65 14.77 15.57
N ASN A 576 6.54 14.83 16.30
CA ASN A 576 6.56 15.05 17.75
C ASN A 576 7.22 13.87 18.48
N PHE A 577 7.00 12.64 18.00
CA PHE A 577 7.72 11.47 18.49
C PHE A 577 9.23 11.57 18.24
N ALA A 578 9.65 11.97 17.04
CA ALA A 578 11.07 12.22 16.73
C ALA A 578 11.68 13.25 17.70
N ASN A 579 10.97 14.36 17.96
CA ASN A 579 11.40 15.37 18.92
C ASN A 579 11.50 14.82 20.35
N LYS A 580 10.59 13.92 20.75
CA LYS A 580 10.65 13.29 22.09
C LYS A 580 11.87 12.38 22.20
N VAL A 581 12.13 11.55 21.20
CA VAL A 581 13.33 10.69 21.13
C VAL A 581 14.60 11.54 21.20
N TRP A 582 14.67 12.62 20.42
CA TRP A 582 15.81 13.54 20.42
C TRP A 582 16.07 14.18 21.78
N ASN A 583 15.03 14.71 22.40
CA ASN A 583 15.13 15.38 23.68
C ASN A 583 15.51 14.42 24.82
N ALA A 584 14.94 13.22 24.84
CA ALA A 584 15.31 12.17 25.79
C ALA A 584 16.78 11.76 25.62
N SER A 585 17.20 11.55 24.37
CA SER A 585 18.60 11.18 24.05
C SER A 585 19.57 12.30 24.48
N ARG A 586 19.24 13.53 24.21
CA ARG A 586 20.02 14.70 24.63
C ARG A 586 20.12 14.82 26.15
N PHE A 587 19.01 14.62 26.86
CA PHE A 587 19.00 14.58 28.33
C PHE A 587 19.94 13.48 28.86
N ILE A 588 19.88 12.29 28.30
CA ILE A 588 20.75 11.17 28.69
C ILE A 588 22.21 11.50 28.43
N MET A 589 22.56 11.97 27.23
CA MET A 589 23.94 12.33 26.87
C MET A 589 24.54 13.39 27.80
N MET A 590 23.76 14.43 28.13
CA MET A 590 24.19 15.47 29.09
C MET A 590 24.52 14.90 30.49
N ASN A 591 23.83 13.84 30.90
CA ASN A 591 24.11 13.18 32.18
C ASN A 591 25.27 12.19 32.08
N LEU A 592 25.45 11.51 30.93
CA LEU A 592 26.61 10.64 30.68
C LEU A 592 27.95 11.41 30.67
N GLU A 593 27.95 12.70 30.36
CA GLU A 593 29.15 13.56 30.41
C GLU A 593 29.55 13.99 31.81
N LYS A 594 28.65 13.94 32.79
CA LYS A 594 28.85 14.44 34.14
C LYS A 594 29.41 13.41 35.12
N ALA A 595 29.40 12.12 34.74
CA ALA A 595 29.84 11.07 35.64
C ALA A 595 30.44 9.90 34.85
N GLU A 596 31.23 9.10 35.52
CA GLU A 596 31.84 7.90 34.96
C GLU A 596 30.77 6.81 34.76
N VAL A 597 30.69 6.26 33.54
CA VAL A 597 29.79 5.16 33.18
C VAL A 597 30.55 3.84 33.25
N PRO A 598 30.07 2.86 34.01
CA PRO A 598 30.72 1.55 34.06
C PRO A 598 30.84 0.93 32.66
N SER A 599 32.00 0.35 32.35
CA SER A 599 32.25 -0.34 31.08
C SER A 599 31.55 -1.69 30.98
N LYS A 600 31.21 -2.29 32.12
CA LYS A 600 30.45 -3.55 32.22
C LYS A 600 29.22 -3.34 33.06
N MET A 601 28.23 -4.25 32.89
CA MET A 601 27.01 -4.27 33.68
C MET A 601 27.26 -4.30 35.17
N PRO A 602 26.86 -3.29 35.96
CA PRO A 602 27.11 -3.23 37.41
C PRO A 602 25.98 -3.98 38.15
N LYS A 603 25.96 -5.32 38.05
CA LYS A 603 24.89 -6.20 38.55
C LYS A 603 24.49 -5.92 40.01
N ASP A 604 25.48 -5.66 40.87
CA ASP A 604 25.27 -5.45 42.33
C ASP A 604 24.72 -4.05 42.66
N LYS A 605 24.69 -3.11 41.68
CA LYS A 605 24.25 -1.74 41.86
C LYS A 605 22.93 -1.43 41.08
N LEU A 606 22.40 -2.41 40.36
CA LEU A 606 21.13 -2.27 39.69
C LEU A 606 19.98 -2.17 40.69
N THR A 607 19.18 -1.15 40.59
CA THR A 607 17.95 -0.99 41.36
C THR A 607 16.76 -1.66 40.69
N LEU A 608 15.65 -1.75 41.40
CA LEU A 608 14.40 -2.30 40.92
C LEU A 608 13.95 -1.68 39.56
N ALA A 609 14.08 -0.35 39.42
CA ALA A 609 13.75 0.34 38.15
C ALA A 609 14.70 -0.06 37.00
N ASP A 610 16.00 -0.22 37.27
CA ASP A 610 16.97 -0.62 36.25
C ASP A 610 16.66 -2.01 35.72
N LYS A 611 16.42 -2.97 36.62
CA LYS A 611 16.07 -4.35 36.28
C LYS A 611 14.78 -4.44 35.50
N TRP A 612 13.78 -3.67 35.92
CA TRP A 612 12.48 -3.58 35.22
C TRP A 612 12.64 -3.14 33.75
N ILE A 613 13.32 -2.03 33.49
CA ILE A 613 13.45 -1.50 32.12
C ILE A 613 14.36 -2.38 31.26
N LEU A 614 15.37 -3.04 31.84
CA LEU A 614 16.19 -4.03 31.16
C LEU A 614 15.34 -5.25 30.76
N SER A 615 14.47 -5.75 31.64
CA SER A 615 13.52 -6.81 31.32
C SER A 615 12.55 -6.42 30.24
N LYS A 616 11.99 -5.20 30.29
CA LYS A 616 11.08 -4.68 29.26
C LYS A 616 11.73 -4.57 27.89
N VAL A 617 12.95 -4.05 27.77
CA VAL A 617 13.66 -3.96 26.49
C VAL A 617 14.07 -5.34 25.95
N ASN A 618 14.35 -6.28 26.85
CA ASN A 618 14.67 -7.66 26.49
C ASN A 618 13.48 -8.37 25.82
N THR A 619 12.31 -8.28 26.43
CA THR A 619 11.04 -8.80 25.90
C THR A 619 10.69 -8.08 24.58
N LEU A 620 10.86 -6.76 24.54
CA LEU A 620 10.61 -5.97 23.33
C LEU A 620 11.44 -6.45 22.14
N ALA A 621 12.72 -6.76 22.35
CA ALA A 621 13.60 -7.24 21.28
C ALA A 621 13.07 -8.52 20.63
N THR A 622 12.60 -9.48 21.43
CA THR A 622 11.98 -10.73 20.96
C THR A 622 10.67 -10.45 20.22
N GLU A 623 9.78 -9.69 20.84
CA GLU A 623 8.45 -9.39 20.25
C GLU A 623 8.55 -8.62 18.92
N VAL A 624 9.47 -7.66 18.82
CA VAL A 624 9.70 -6.90 17.58
C VAL A 624 10.26 -7.80 16.50
N THR A 625 11.24 -8.64 16.84
CA THR A 625 11.84 -9.62 15.90
C THR A 625 10.78 -10.56 15.35
N ASP A 626 9.95 -11.15 16.23
CA ASP A 626 8.86 -12.06 15.83
C ASP A 626 7.86 -11.39 14.89
N ASN A 627 7.49 -10.12 15.14
CA ASN A 627 6.60 -9.39 14.26
C ASN A 627 7.27 -9.02 12.93
N MET A 628 8.56 -8.66 12.95
CA MET A 628 9.32 -8.40 11.72
C MET A 628 9.41 -9.64 10.83
N ASP A 629 9.72 -10.80 11.41
CA ASP A 629 9.80 -12.08 10.69
C ASP A 629 8.45 -12.56 10.15
N ARG A 630 7.34 -12.13 10.77
CA ARG A 630 5.97 -12.36 10.26
C ARG A 630 5.48 -11.25 9.34
N TYR A 631 6.31 -10.28 9.00
CA TYR A 631 5.98 -9.12 8.18
C TYR A 631 4.87 -8.22 8.77
N GLU A 632 4.66 -8.26 10.07
CA GLU A 632 3.70 -7.42 10.81
C GLU A 632 4.35 -6.09 11.22
N LEU A 633 4.84 -5.33 10.24
CA LEU A 633 5.67 -4.13 10.44
C LEU A 633 4.98 -3.05 11.26
N GLY A 634 3.67 -2.87 11.06
CA GLY A 634 2.87 -1.90 11.80
C GLY A 634 2.76 -2.24 13.29
N ILE A 635 2.68 -3.54 13.64
CA ILE A 635 2.67 -3.99 15.04
C ILE A 635 4.07 -3.83 15.65
N ALA A 636 5.10 -4.21 14.90
CA ALA A 636 6.49 -4.07 15.33
C ALA A 636 6.82 -2.61 15.72
N VAL A 637 6.52 -1.66 14.85
CA VAL A 637 6.81 -0.24 15.12
C VAL A 637 5.99 0.31 16.28
N GLN A 638 4.72 -0.12 16.42
CA GLN A 638 3.88 0.33 17.53
C GLN A 638 4.44 -0.09 18.89
N LYS A 639 4.95 -1.34 19.00
CA LYS A 639 5.60 -1.81 20.21
C LYS A 639 6.84 -0.98 20.57
N VAL A 640 7.67 -0.65 19.58
CA VAL A 640 8.85 0.21 19.77
C VAL A 640 8.44 1.63 20.19
N TYR A 641 7.42 2.17 19.54
CA TYR A 641 6.85 3.49 19.84
C TYR A 641 6.37 3.56 21.29
N ASP A 642 5.50 2.62 21.71
CA ASP A 642 4.93 2.56 23.05
C ASP A 642 6.02 2.40 24.11
N PHE A 643 6.98 1.51 23.89
CA PHE A 643 8.11 1.33 24.80
C PHE A 643 8.91 2.63 24.99
N ILE A 644 9.30 3.30 23.89
CA ILE A 644 10.09 4.53 23.99
C ILE A 644 9.30 5.64 24.66
N TRP A 645 8.05 5.83 24.22
CA TRP A 645 7.23 6.93 24.70
C TRP A 645 6.83 6.74 26.15
N GLU A 646 6.21 5.62 26.46
CA GLU A 646 5.64 5.35 27.78
C GLU A 646 6.66 4.80 28.76
N GLU A 647 7.19 3.59 28.48
CA GLU A 647 7.99 2.86 29.45
C GLU A 647 9.32 3.57 29.73
N PHE A 648 10.03 3.96 28.67
CA PHE A 648 11.34 4.56 28.80
C PHE A 648 11.28 6.04 29.19
N CYS A 649 10.55 6.87 28.41
CA CYS A 649 10.54 8.31 28.65
C CYS A 649 9.65 8.72 29.84
N ASP A 650 8.39 8.23 29.88
CA ASP A 650 7.43 8.71 30.89
C ASP A 650 7.62 8.05 32.26
N TRP A 651 8.19 6.83 32.30
CA TRP A 651 8.42 6.13 33.54
C TRP A 651 9.90 6.03 33.93
N TYR A 652 10.71 5.33 33.17
CA TYR A 652 12.08 5.04 33.61
C TYR A 652 12.94 6.30 33.80
N ILE A 653 12.95 7.20 32.82
CA ILE A 653 13.71 8.46 32.92
C ILE A 653 13.26 9.26 34.16
N GLU A 654 11.98 9.34 34.44
CA GLU A 654 11.46 10.04 35.62
C GLU A 654 11.83 9.33 36.92
N MET A 655 11.85 8.00 36.95
CA MET A 655 12.27 7.21 38.13
C MET A 655 13.73 7.42 38.49
N VAL A 656 14.62 7.60 37.51
CA VAL A 656 16.07 7.71 37.76
C VAL A 656 16.54 9.14 37.96
N LYS A 657 15.77 10.17 37.63
CA LYS A 657 16.18 11.58 37.84
C LYS A 657 16.70 11.89 39.24
N PRO A 658 16.10 11.45 40.35
CA PRO A 658 16.65 11.72 41.69
C PRO A 658 18.08 11.17 41.88
N ARG A 659 18.36 9.98 41.34
CA ARG A 659 19.68 9.36 41.38
C ARG A 659 20.70 10.13 40.53
N LEU A 660 20.27 10.63 39.35
CA LEU A 660 21.13 11.39 38.43
C LEU A 660 21.54 12.75 39.04
N TYR A 661 20.66 13.38 39.80
CA TYR A 661 20.91 14.69 40.42
C TYR A 661 21.59 14.60 41.78
N SER A 662 21.65 13.41 42.40
CA SER A 662 22.38 13.20 43.65
C SER A 662 23.89 13.12 43.40
N GLU A 663 24.68 13.74 44.26
CA GLU A 663 26.14 13.65 44.21
C GLU A 663 26.66 12.46 45.02
N THR A 664 25.82 11.88 45.88
CA THR A 664 26.22 10.84 46.85
C THR A 664 25.59 9.48 46.56
N ASP A 665 24.73 9.36 45.55
CA ASP A 665 24.09 8.10 45.23
C ASP A 665 25.06 7.13 44.54
N GLU A 666 25.42 6.06 45.24
CA GLU A 666 26.34 5.05 44.75
C GLU A 666 25.78 4.22 43.56
N THR A 667 24.48 4.30 43.30
CA THR A 667 23.83 3.59 42.20
C THR A 667 23.71 4.44 40.92
N LYS A 668 24.17 5.69 40.95
CA LYS A 668 24.17 6.62 39.81
C LYS A 668 24.83 6.05 38.58
N GLY A 669 26.00 5.38 38.75
CA GLY A 669 26.71 4.72 37.65
C GLY A 669 25.87 3.62 36.99
N ALA A 670 25.11 2.85 37.78
CA ALA A 670 24.21 1.82 37.26
C ALA A 670 23.05 2.43 36.50
N ALA A 671 22.47 3.53 36.97
CA ALA A 671 21.42 4.25 36.22
C ALA A 671 21.92 4.77 34.87
N LEU A 672 23.13 5.35 34.81
CA LEU A 672 23.73 5.85 33.57
C LEU A 672 24.04 4.70 32.58
N TRP A 673 24.56 3.58 33.07
CA TRP A 673 24.82 2.40 32.27
C TRP A 673 23.51 1.86 31.66
N THR A 674 22.47 1.75 32.48
CA THR A 674 21.14 1.27 32.05
C THR A 674 20.51 2.22 31.02
N LEU A 675 20.54 3.53 31.28
CA LEU A 675 20.05 4.53 30.30
C LEU A 675 20.74 4.40 28.95
N LYS A 676 22.09 4.28 28.95
CA LYS A 676 22.86 4.13 27.71
C LYS A 676 22.53 2.83 27.00
N THR A 677 22.42 1.72 27.74
CA THR A 677 22.16 0.38 27.17
C THR A 677 20.75 0.29 26.59
N VAL A 678 19.75 0.74 27.34
CA VAL A 678 18.33 0.70 26.90
C VAL A 678 18.10 1.64 25.73
N LEU A 679 18.66 2.86 25.76
CA LEU A 679 18.59 3.79 24.63
C LEU A 679 19.23 3.17 23.39
N GLY A 680 20.43 2.58 23.50
CA GLY A 680 21.12 1.94 22.39
C GLY A 680 20.29 0.83 21.74
N ASN A 681 19.69 -0.04 22.55
CA ASN A 681 18.82 -1.12 22.05
C ASN A 681 17.52 -0.58 21.44
N ALA A 682 16.89 0.40 22.08
CA ALA A 682 15.68 1.03 21.53
C ALA A 682 15.93 1.73 20.19
N LEU A 683 17.07 2.41 20.04
CA LEU A 683 17.47 3.02 18.77
C LEU A 683 17.70 1.97 17.67
N LYS A 684 18.32 0.83 18.00
CA LYS A 684 18.51 -0.28 17.05
C LYS A 684 17.17 -0.84 16.59
N LEU A 685 16.21 -1.06 17.49
CA LEU A 685 14.88 -1.55 17.15
C LEU A 685 14.07 -0.52 16.34
N LEU A 686 14.29 0.77 16.56
CA LEU A 686 13.63 1.87 15.83
C LEU A 686 14.27 2.15 14.46
N HIS A 687 15.57 1.82 14.29
CA HIS A 687 16.34 2.22 13.11
C HIS A 687 15.73 1.83 11.77
N PRO A 688 15.17 0.64 11.55
CA PRO A 688 14.53 0.32 10.28
C PRO A 688 13.40 1.28 9.90
N PHE A 689 12.69 1.81 10.87
CA PHE A 689 11.54 2.70 10.68
C PHE A 689 11.93 4.18 10.56
N MET A 690 12.91 4.63 11.37
CA MET A 690 13.37 6.02 11.44
C MET A 690 14.92 6.07 11.35
N PRO A 691 15.46 5.82 10.15
CA PRO A 691 16.90 5.58 10.00
C PRO A 691 17.79 6.79 10.28
N PHE A 692 17.32 8.01 10.00
CA PHE A 692 18.16 9.19 10.07
C PHE A 692 18.38 9.68 11.51
N ILE A 693 17.29 9.85 12.26
CA ILE A 693 17.38 10.29 13.66
C ILE A 693 18.13 9.26 14.51
N THR A 694 17.88 7.98 14.27
CA THR A 694 18.54 6.90 15.01
C THR A 694 20.03 6.81 14.72
N GLU A 695 20.45 6.99 13.46
CA GLU A 695 21.85 7.06 13.06
C GLU A 695 22.57 8.20 13.77
N GLU A 696 22.04 9.42 13.74
CA GLU A 696 22.67 10.59 14.34
C GLU A 696 22.82 10.44 15.85
N ILE A 697 21.77 9.97 16.54
CA ILE A 697 21.80 9.75 17.99
C ILE A 697 22.76 8.64 18.35
N TYR A 698 22.70 7.50 17.65
CA TYR A 698 23.50 6.32 17.95
C TYR A 698 25.00 6.56 17.76
N CYS A 699 25.40 7.16 16.66
CA CYS A 699 26.81 7.50 16.39
C CYS A 699 27.34 8.59 17.34
N THR A 700 26.46 9.46 17.86
CA THR A 700 26.84 10.42 18.89
C THR A 700 27.01 9.74 20.26
N LEU A 701 26.15 8.77 20.57
CA LEU A 701 26.20 7.98 21.80
C LEU A 701 27.42 7.02 21.83
N ASN A 702 27.78 6.46 20.66
CA ASN A 702 28.85 5.48 20.49
C ASN A 702 29.84 5.98 19.41
N PRO A 703 30.72 6.94 19.72
CA PRO A 703 31.59 7.59 18.74
C PRO A 703 32.63 6.67 18.10
N ASP A 704 32.85 5.49 18.66
CA ASP A 704 33.76 4.47 18.13
C ASP A 704 33.08 3.52 17.13
N GLU A 705 31.77 3.61 16.94
CA GLU A 705 31.00 2.83 15.98
C GLU A 705 30.70 3.65 14.73
N ASP A 706 30.89 3.07 13.56
CA ASP A 706 30.74 3.76 12.26
C ASP A 706 29.30 4.09 11.93
N SER A 707 28.37 3.16 12.20
CA SER A 707 26.96 3.30 11.87
C SER A 707 26.09 2.31 12.64
N ILE A 708 24.87 2.73 13.01
CA ILE A 708 23.84 1.85 13.54
C ILE A 708 23.38 0.81 12.49
N MET A 709 23.47 1.14 11.21
CA MET A 709 23.03 0.28 10.11
C MET A 709 23.74 -1.06 10.06
N ILE A 710 25.02 -1.09 10.50
CA ILE A 710 25.85 -2.29 10.55
C ILE A 710 26.00 -2.84 11.98
N ALA A 711 25.35 -2.21 12.96
CA ALA A 711 25.34 -2.71 14.33
C ALA A 711 24.47 -3.98 14.44
N ALA A 712 24.85 -4.87 15.35
CA ALA A 712 24.07 -6.10 15.54
C ALA A 712 22.67 -5.82 16.09
N TRP A 713 21.68 -6.52 15.52
CA TRP A 713 20.29 -6.49 15.98
C TRP A 713 20.20 -6.96 17.44
N PRO A 714 19.40 -6.30 18.30
CA PRO A 714 19.23 -6.71 19.68
C PRO A 714 18.62 -8.11 19.80
N LYS A 715 19.17 -8.92 20.67
CA LYS A 715 18.69 -10.28 20.96
C LYS A 715 18.38 -10.40 22.44
N GLU A 716 17.43 -11.26 22.76
CA GLU A 716 17.14 -11.64 24.13
C GLU A 716 18.39 -12.21 24.83
N THR A 717 18.59 -11.85 26.09
CA THR A 717 19.70 -12.31 26.94
C THR A 717 19.19 -12.64 28.34
N GLU A 718 19.70 -13.71 28.90
CA GLU A 718 19.43 -14.09 30.30
C GLU A 718 19.90 -13.02 31.31
N ASP A 719 20.90 -12.23 30.95
CA ASP A 719 21.40 -11.14 31.82
C ASP A 719 20.36 -10.05 32.09
N PHE A 720 19.29 -9.97 31.27
CA PHE A 720 18.20 -9.00 31.39
C PHE A 720 16.86 -9.65 31.81
N ALA A 721 16.84 -10.89 32.21
CA ALA A 721 15.65 -11.62 32.62
C ALA A 721 15.29 -11.35 34.08
N TYR A 722 14.51 -10.31 34.37
CA TYR A 722 14.10 -9.89 35.71
C TYR A 722 12.55 -9.88 35.85
N ALA A 723 11.93 -11.02 35.66
CA ALA A 723 10.47 -11.14 35.67
C ALA A 723 9.80 -10.73 37.00
N GLU A 724 10.41 -11.04 38.14
CA GLU A 724 9.90 -10.68 39.48
C GLU A 724 9.99 -9.17 39.72
N ASP A 725 11.12 -8.56 39.36
CA ASP A 725 11.33 -7.10 39.45
C ASP A 725 10.38 -6.37 38.48
N GLU A 726 10.11 -6.95 37.31
CA GLU A 726 9.15 -6.40 36.34
C GLU A 726 7.73 -6.36 36.89
N ALA A 727 7.25 -7.48 37.47
CA ALA A 727 5.93 -7.57 38.08
C ALA A 727 5.78 -6.57 39.25
N ALA A 728 6.84 -6.41 40.05
CA ALA A 728 6.87 -5.46 41.16
C ALA A 728 6.70 -4.01 40.69
N VAL A 729 7.41 -3.58 39.62
CA VAL A 729 7.30 -2.22 39.11
C VAL A 729 5.94 -1.97 38.42
N GLU A 730 5.41 -2.97 37.71
CA GLU A 730 4.07 -2.83 37.11
C GLU A 730 2.98 -2.63 38.18
N MET A 731 3.04 -3.33 39.30
CA MET A 731 2.16 -3.11 40.46
C MET A 731 2.28 -1.68 41.00
N MET A 732 3.50 -1.16 41.12
CA MET A 732 3.72 0.24 41.54
C MET A 732 3.21 1.25 40.55
N LYS A 733 3.37 1.00 39.26
CA LYS A 733 2.82 1.86 38.19
C LYS A 733 1.31 1.93 38.26
N GLU A 734 0.65 0.79 38.55
CA GLU A 734 -0.81 0.76 38.73
C GLU A 734 -1.24 1.60 39.93
N ALA A 735 -0.54 1.49 41.07
CA ALA A 735 -0.75 2.31 42.25
C ALA A 735 -0.56 3.81 41.96
N VAL A 736 0.53 4.18 41.28
CA VAL A 736 0.79 5.57 40.86
C VAL A 736 -0.30 6.11 39.92
N ARG A 737 -0.74 5.31 38.94
CA ARG A 737 -1.86 5.69 38.05
C ARG A 737 -3.13 5.93 38.84
N SER A 738 -3.45 5.07 39.77
CA SER A 738 -4.62 5.16 40.64
C SER A 738 -4.58 6.43 41.49
N ILE A 739 -3.45 6.74 42.13
CA ILE A 739 -3.23 7.99 42.87
C ILE A 739 -3.38 9.22 41.98
N ARG A 740 -2.77 9.20 40.78
CA ARG A 740 -2.91 10.29 39.80
C ARG A 740 -4.38 10.49 39.38
N GLY A 741 -5.12 9.42 39.21
CA GLY A 741 -6.56 9.45 38.95
C GLY A 741 -7.35 10.17 40.03
N VAL A 742 -7.11 9.81 41.28
CA VAL A 742 -7.71 10.49 42.48
C VAL A 742 -7.34 11.96 42.46
N ARG A 743 -6.04 12.29 42.32
CA ARG A 743 -5.58 13.71 42.34
C ARG A 743 -6.21 14.54 41.21
N THR A 744 -6.35 13.95 40.03
CA THR A 744 -6.98 14.61 38.87
C THR A 744 -8.47 14.83 39.08
N SER A 745 -9.19 13.83 39.60
CA SER A 745 -10.64 13.98 39.89
C SER A 745 -10.94 15.04 40.94
N MET A 746 -9.98 15.29 41.81
CA MET A 746 -10.09 16.27 42.89
C MET A 746 -9.43 17.61 42.54
N ASN A 747 -8.94 17.81 41.32
CA ASN A 747 -8.22 19.03 40.87
C ASN A 747 -7.03 19.42 41.78
N VAL A 748 -6.30 18.43 42.29
CA VAL A 748 -5.14 18.67 43.17
C VAL A 748 -3.97 19.21 42.33
N PRO A 749 -3.40 20.39 42.73
CA PRO A 749 -2.25 20.94 42.03
C PRO A 749 -1.07 19.95 42.03
N PRO A 750 -0.30 19.88 40.95
CA PRO A 750 0.89 18.97 40.88
C PRO A 750 1.92 19.22 41.98
N SER A 751 2.07 20.47 42.41
CA SER A 751 3.01 20.88 43.48
C SER A 751 2.60 20.49 44.90
N LYS A 752 1.31 20.14 45.09
CA LYS A 752 0.81 19.77 46.44
C LYS A 752 1.13 18.30 46.69
N LYS A 753 1.86 18.03 47.77
CA LYS A 753 2.21 16.66 48.20
C LYS A 753 1.23 16.19 49.28
N ALA A 754 1.02 14.87 49.37
CA ALA A 754 0.18 14.25 50.37
C ALA A 754 0.79 12.92 50.82
N SER A 755 0.53 12.52 52.07
CA SER A 755 0.90 11.21 52.59
C SER A 755 0.10 10.11 51.87
N VAL A 756 0.74 9.00 51.58
CA VAL A 756 0.14 7.84 50.92
C VAL A 756 0.23 6.60 51.85
N PHE A 757 -0.89 5.96 52.12
CA PHE A 757 -0.95 4.76 52.92
C PHE A 757 -1.31 3.59 52.00
N VAL A 758 -0.43 2.59 51.92
CA VAL A 758 -0.66 1.34 51.19
C VAL A 758 -1.03 0.26 52.19
N VAL A 759 -2.25 -0.26 52.06
CA VAL A 759 -2.80 -1.25 52.99
C VAL A 759 -2.97 -2.58 52.29
N THR A 760 -2.29 -3.61 52.76
CA THR A 760 -2.35 -4.98 52.28
C THR A 760 -1.88 -5.95 53.34
N GLU A 761 -2.55 -7.11 53.49
CA GLU A 761 -2.15 -8.18 54.39
C GLU A 761 -0.97 -9.02 53.84
N ASP A 762 -0.71 -8.98 52.53
CA ASP A 762 0.34 -9.74 51.90
C ASP A 762 1.72 -9.12 52.17
N ALA A 763 2.55 -9.90 52.90
CA ALA A 763 3.88 -9.47 53.31
C ALA A 763 4.84 -9.24 52.12
N ALA A 764 4.69 -9.97 51.01
CA ALA A 764 5.52 -9.80 49.81
C ALA A 764 5.15 -8.49 49.09
N VAL A 765 3.86 -8.20 49.03
CA VAL A 765 3.34 -6.91 48.47
C VAL A 765 3.78 -5.72 49.35
N GLN A 766 3.74 -5.88 50.69
CA GLN A 766 4.24 -4.83 51.59
C GLN A 766 5.72 -4.54 51.34
N GLU A 767 6.53 -5.59 51.17
CA GLU A 767 7.97 -5.44 50.90
C GLU A 767 8.25 -4.75 49.59
N THR A 768 7.49 -5.11 48.55
CA THR A 768 7.52 -4.47 47.24
C THR A 768 7.27 -2.97 47.32
N PHE A 769 6.20 -2.55 48.03
CA PHE A 769 5.87 -1.12 48.16
C PHE A 769 6.87 -0.38 49.09
N LYS A 770 7.44 -1.02 50.09
CA LYS A 770 8.53 -0.41 50.89
C LYS A 770 9.76 -0.16 50.06
N ASN A 771 10.19 -1.12 49.24
CA ASN A 771 11.31 -0.98 48.31
C ASN A 771 11.08 0.05 47.20
N GLY A 772 9.84 0.24 46.79
CA GLY A 772 9.45 1.19 45.77
C GLY A 772 8.97 2.55 46.25
N ALA A 773 8.97 2.79 47.58
CA ALA A 773 8.43 4.01 48.17
C ALA A 773 9.01 5.29 47.58
N VAL A 774 10.28 5.29 47.19
CA VAL A 774 11.00 6.42 46.56
C VAL A 774 10.31 6.91 45.27
N PHE A 775 9.68 6.02 44.49
CA PHE A 775 9.04 6.37 43.22
C PHE A 775 7.76 7.19 43.42
N PHE A 776 7.04 6.98 44.50
CA PHE A 776 5.79 7.69 44.79
C PHE A 776 5.99 9.19 45.05
N GLY A 777 7.15 9.56 45.61
CA GLY A 777 7.50 10.96 45.84
C GLY A 777 7.57 11.77 44.55
N THR A 778 8.22 11.22 43.54
CA THR A 778 8.38 11.85 42.21
C THR A 778 7.18 11.65 41.30
N LEU A 779 6.62 10.44 41.27
CA LEU A 779 5.62 10.07 40.27
C LEU A 779 4.18 10.27 40.72
N ALA A 780 3.89 10.19 42.03
CA ALA A 780 2.55 10.32 42.59
C ALA A 780 2.34 11.58 43.47
N GLY A 781 3.38 12.38 43.69
CA GLY A 781 3.33 13.52 44.53
C GLY A 781 3.14 13.16 46.02
N ALA A 782 3.70 12.00 46.44
CA ALA A 782 3.70 11.59 47.84
C ALA A 782 4.70 12.44 48.64
N SER A 783 4.31 12.87 49.88
CA SER A 783 5.23 13.43 50.86
C SER A 783 5.92 12.30 51.62
N GLU A 784 5.13 11.31 52.04
CA GLU A 784 5.57 10.09 52.73
C GLU A 784 4.74 8.90 52.25
N VAL A 785 5.30 7.68 52.38
CA VAL A 785 4.64 6.41 52.02
C VAL A 785 4.67 5.51 53.24
N HIS A 786 3.48 5.15 53.71
CA HIS A 786 3.28 4.21 54.81
C HIS A 786 2.73 2.89 54.31
N VAL A 787 3.37 1.78 54.60
CA VAL A 787 2.93 0.44 54.16
C VAL A 787 2.56 -0.39 55.41
N GLN A 788 1.30 -0.83 55.49
CA GLN A 788 0.76 -1.46 56.68
C GLN A 788 -0.28 -2.55 56.34
N ALA A 789 -0.57 -3.43 57.34
CA ALA A 789 -1.44 -4.55 57.09
C ALA A 789 -2.91 -4.21 57.18
N ASP A 790 -3.30 -3.20 57.93
CA ASP A 790 -4.68 -2.78 58.15
C ASP A 790 -4.87 -1.26 58.07
N LYS A 791 -6.07 -0.78 58.29
CA LYS A 791 -6.43 0.65 58.20
C LYS A 791 -6.12 1.44 59.53
N ALA A 792 -5.37 0.88 60.49
CA ALA A 792 -5.09 1.51 61.76
C ALA A 792 -4.37 2.88 61.54
N GLY A 793 -4.86 3.93 62.20
CA GLY A 793 -4.28 5.28 62.14
C GLY A 793 -4.63 6.08 60.86
N ILE A 794 -5.40 5.53 59.94
CA ILE A 794 -5.87 6.25 58.73
C ILE A 794 -7.26 6.88 59.05
N ALA A 795 -7.38 8.17 58.75
CA ALA A 795 -8.63 8.90 58.99
C ALA A 795 -9.78 8.31 58.15
N ASP A 796 -11.01 8.34 58.71
CA ASP A 796 -12.17 7.78 58.06
C ASP A 796 -12.57 8.50 56.76
N ASP A 797 -12.22 9.77 56.63
CA ASP A 797 -12.44 10.61 55.44
C ASP A 797 -11.35 10.45 54.36
N ALA A 798 -10.35 9.63 54.60
CA ALA A 798 -9.27 9.39 53.62
C ALA A 798 -9.84 8.85 52.30
N VAL A 799 -9.39 9.46 51.20
CA VAL A 799 -9.77 9.02 49.86
C VAL A 799 -9.07 7.71 49.55
N SER A 800 -9.82 6.71 49.10
CA SER A 800 -9.27 5.40 48.73
C SER A 800 -9.14 5.23 47.21
N ALA A 801 -8.07 4.55 46.80
CA ALA A 801 -7.86 4.03 45.49
C ALA A 801 -7.53 2.54 45.59
N VAL A 802 -8.26 1.70 44.86
CA VAL A 802 -8.12 0.23 44.96
C VAL A 802 -7.34 -0.27 43.76
N ILE A 803 -6.35 -1.09 44.00
CA ILE A 803 -5.66 -1.92 43.03
C ILE A 803 -5.83 -3.40 43.40
N PRO A 804 -5.58 -4.35 42.52
CA PRO A 804 -5.81 -5.76 42.82
C PRO A 804 -5.07 -6.29 44.08
N GLN A 805 -3.89 -5.75 44.38
CA GLN A 805 -3.01 -6.24 45.45
C GLN A 805 -3.10 -5.43 46.73
N ALA A 806 -3.65 -4.19 46.71
CA ALA A 806 -3.66 -3.32 47.87
C ALA A 806 -4.76 -2.25 47.77
N THR A 807 -5.12 -1.68 48.92
CA THR A 807 -5.92 -0.46 48.97
C THR A 807 -5.04 0.71 49.38
N ILE A 808 -5.11 1.77 48.61
CA ILE A 808 -4.31 2.97 48.83
C ILE A 808 -5.20 4.04 49.45
N TYR A 809 -4.75 4.66 50.54
CA TYR A 809 -5.49 5.77 51.18
C TYR A 809 -4.65 7.05 51.16
N ILE A 810 -5.31 8.18 50.91
CA ILE A 810 -4.70 9.50 50.93
C ILE A 810 -5.55 10.41 51.81
N PRO A 811 -4.99 11.03 52.86
CA PRO A 811 -5.77 11.90 53.74
C PRO A 811 -6.41 13.04 52.95
N PHE A 812 -7.72 13.20 53.13
CA PHE A 812 -8.49 14.19 52.39
C PHE A 812 -8.00 15.62 52.62
N ALA A 813 -7.68 15.96 53.88
CA ALA A 813 -7.19 17.28 54.27
C ALA A 813 -5.85 17.68 53.62
N GLU A 814 -5.05 16.66 53.21
CA GLU A 814 -3.78 16.89 52.50
C GLU A 814 -3.98 17.08 50.98
N LEU A 815 -5.07 16.61 50.43
CA LEU A 815 -5.39 16.76 48.99
C LEU A 815 -6.03 18.10 48.67
N VAL A 816 -6.87 18.60 49.56
CA VAL A 816 -7.68 19.79 49.29
C VAL A 816 -7.32 20.91 50.28
N ASP A 817 -7.23 22.12 49.78
CA ASP A 817 -7.23 23.32 50.66
C ASP A 817 -8.69 23.60 51.01
N LEU A 818 -9.09 23.15 52.19
CA LEU A 818 -10.50 23.17 52.65
C LEU A 818 -11.12 24.57 52.54
N GLU A 819 -10.39 25.59 52.90
CA GLU A 819 -10.90 26.98 52.83
C GLU A 819 -11.09 27.43 51.37
N LYS A 820 -10.14 27.13 50.50
CA LYS A 820 -10.25 27.50 49.09
C LYS A 820 -11.30 26.67 48.35
N GLU A 821 -11.41 25.36 48.67
CA GLU A 821 -12.40 24.50 48.04
C GLU A 821 -13.82 24.86 48.47
N ILE A 822 -14.04 25.18 49.75
CA ILE A 822 -15.31 25.71 50.26
C ILE A 822 -15.63 27.02 49.54
N ALA A 823 -14.66 27.94 49.42
CA ALA A 823 -14.86 29.22 48.73
C ALA A 823 -15.16 29.04 47.25
N ARG A 824 -14.50 28.09 46.60
CA ARG A 824 -14.75 27.71 45.19
C ARG A 824 -16.15 27.12 44.99
N LEU A 825 -16.54 26.17 45.82
CA LEU A 825 -17.85 25.51 45.74
C LEU A 825 -18.98 26.49 46.11
N THR A 826 -18.78 27.40 47.08
CA THR A 826 -19.74 28.49 47.40
C THR A 826 -19.95 29.41 46.20
N LYS A 827 -18.86 29.79 45.52
CA LYS A 827 -18.94 30.60 44.30
C LYS A 827 -19.65 29.89 43.16
N GLU A 828 -19.43 28.56 43.03
CA GLU A 828 -20.12 27.74 42.04
C GLU A 828 -21.59 27.54 42.37
N GLU A 829 -21.96 27.40 43.65
CA GLU A 829 -23.33 27.41 44.14
C GLU A 829 -24.05 28.73 43.79
N GLU A 830 -23.39 29.88 44.01
CA GLU A 830 -23.92 31.18 43.61
C GLU A 830 -24.12 31.28 42.10
N ARG A 831 -23.17 30.77 41.31
CA ARG A 831 -23.26 30.74 39.84
C ARG A 831 -24.46 29.91 39.40
N LEU A 832 -24.55 28.68 39.89
CA LEU A 832 -25.62 27.75 39.54
C LEU A 832 -26.99 28.28 39.98
N THR A 833 -27.09 28.92 41.13
CA THR A 833 -28.31 29.60 41.61
C THR A 833 -28.79 30.64 40.60
N LYS A 834 -27.88 31.44 40.05
CA LYS A 834 -28.20 32.48 39.03
C LYS A 834 -28.64 31.81 37.71
N GLU A 835 -27.96 30.75 37.27
CA GLU A 835 -28.32 30.07 36.02
C GLU A 835 -29.66 29.32 36.14
N ILE A 836 -29.92 28.66 37.25
CA ILE A 836 -31.22 28.01 37.54
C ILE A 836 -32.35 29.04 37.57
N ALA A 837 -32.14 30.20 38.25
CA ALA A 837 -33.12 31.26 38.27
C ALA A 837 -33.37 31.86 36.87
N ARG A 838 -32.32 32.00 36.06
CA ARG A 838 -32.43 32.46 34.66
C ARG A 838 -33.22 31.47 33.79
N SER A 839 -32.86 30.15 33.84
CA SER A 839 -33.56 29.13 33.09
C SER A 839 -35.02 28.97 33.52
N ASN A 840 -35.30 29.04 34.81
CA ASN A 840 -36.67 29.07 35.35
C ASN A 840 -37.43 30.32 34.89
N GLY A 841 -36.81 31.48 34.87
CA GLY A 841 -37.39 32.71 34.33
C GLY A 841 -37.72 32.66 32.85
N MET A 842 -36.84 32.02 32.05
CA MET A 842 -37.07 31.78 30.62
C MET A 842 -38.22 30.78 30.42
N LEU A 843 -38.22 29.65 31.12
CA LEU A 843 -39.26 28.65 31.06
C LEU A 843 -40.58 29.08 31.70
N GLY A 844 -40.58 30.08 32.58
CA GLY A 844 -41.79 30.70 33.14
C GLY A 844 -42.36 31.80 32.25
N ASN A 845 -41.69 32.21 31.18
CA ASN A 845 -42.16 33.28 30.30
C ASN A 845 -43.10 32.72 29.22
N PRO A 846 -44.41 33.08 29.20
CA PRO A 846 -45.36 32.59 28.22
C PRO A 846 -44.96 32.88 26.75
N ASN A 847 -44.27 34.00 26.53
CA ASN A 847 -43.79 34.36 25.19
C ASN A 847 -42.63 33.45 24.69
N PHE A 848 -41.81 32.93 25.61
CA PHE A 848 -40.77 31.97 25.24
C PHE A 848 -41.40 30.59 24.97
N ILE A 849 -42.23 30.08 25.87
CA ILE A 849 -42.81 28.74 25.71
C ILE A 849 -43.72 28.62 24.45
N ASN A 850 -44.50 29.67 24.16
CA ASN A 850 -45.51 29.60 23.08
C ASN A 850 -44.98 30.10 21.73
N LYS A 851 -43.83 30.80 21.66
CA LYS A 851 -43.32 31.37 20.40
C LYS A 851 -41.94 30.88 19.99
N ALA A 852 -41.18 30.24 20.88
CA ALA A 852 -39.89 29.69 20.53
C ALA A 852 -40.05 28.28 19.88
N PRO A 853 -39.13 27.88 18.98
CA PRO A 853 -39.12 26.50 18.45
C PRO A 853 -39.05 25.49 19.57
N GLU A 854 -39.82 24.42 19.46
CA GLU A 854 -39.90 23.32 20.47
C GLU A 854 -38.54 22.78 20.89
N ALA A 855 -37.59 22.64 19.94
CA ALA A 855 -36.22 22.27 20.18
C ALA A 855 -35.45 23.20 21.12
N LYS A 856 -35.72 24.51 21.07
CA LYS A 856 -35.12 25.50 21.98
C LYS A 856 -35.70 25.42 23.39
N VAL A 857 -37.00 25.17 23.51
CA VAL A 857 -37.64 24.96 24.81
C VAL A 857 -37.14 23.70 25.48
N GLN A 858 -37.01 22.61 24.70
CA GLN A 858 -36.48 21.33 25.16
C GLN A 858 -35.01 21.45 25.61
N ALA A 859 -34.18 22.11 24.82
CA ALA A 859 -32.77 22.36 25.18
C ALA A 859 -32.64 23.21 26.50
N GLU A 860 -33.53 24.16 26.75
CA GLU A 860 -33.48 24.93 27.97
C GLU A 860 -33.97 24.12 29.18
N LYS A 861 -34.94 23.19 29.03
CA LYS A 861 -35.33 22.25 30.07
C LYS A 861 -34.19 21.30 30.44
N GLU A 862 -33.46 20.80 29.44
CA GLU A 862 -32.29 19.92 29.65
C GLU A 862 -31.17 20.66 30.38
N LYS A 863 -30.90 21.91 30.02
CA LYS A 863 -29.96 22.76 30.75
C LYS A 863 -30.37 22.99 32.21
N LEU A 864 -31.64 23.26 32.45
CA LEU A 864 -32.15 23.43 33.80
C LEU A 864 -31.96 22.17 34.62
N ALA A 865 -32.30 21.00 34.09
CA ALA A 865 -32.11 19.71 34.75
C ALA A 865 -30.63 19.47 35.10
N ASN A 866 -29.73 19.76 34.14
CA ASN A 866 -28.28 19.65 34.36
C ASN A 866 -27.80 20.60 35.45
N TYR A 867 -28.23 21.87 35.47
CA TYR A 867 -27.86 22.81 36.51
C TYR A 867 -28.40 22.40 37.89
N GLN A 868 -29.60 21.86 37.97
CA GLN A 868 -30.17 21.31 39.21
C GLN A 868 -29.37 20.10 39.72
N GLN A 869 -28.98 19.20 38.87
CA GLN A 869 -28.14 18.06 39.23
C GLN A 869 -26.76 18.52 39.73
N MET A 870 -26.13 19.48 39.01
CA MET A 870 -24.87 20.07 39.44
C MET A 870 -25.01 20.78 40.80
N MET A 871 -26.11 21.47 41.04
CA MET A 871 -26.39 22.14 42.31
C MET A 871 -26.45 21.16 43.45
N GLU A 872 -27.19 20.05 43.29
CA GLU A 872 -27.29 19.00 44.28
C GLU A 872 -25.92 18.39 44.63
N GLN A 873 -25.09 18.16 43.64
CA GLN A 873 -23.73 17.68 43.84
C GLN A 873 -22.86 18.68 44.61
N VAL A 874 -22.95 19.97 44.25
CA VAL A 874 -22.20 21.06 44.92
C VAL A 874 -22.66 21.21 46.37
N GLN A 875 -23.95 21.18 46.62
CA GLN A 875 -24.51 21.29 47.98
C GLN A 875 -24.14 20.11 48.87
N THR A 876 -24.30 18.87 48.32
CA THR A 876 -23.87 17.65 49.00
C THR A 876 -22.39 17.74 49.40
N ARG A 877 -21.56 18.22 48.47
CA ARG A 877 -20.12 18.34 48.74
C ARG A 877 -19.79 19.42 49.74
N LEU A 878 -20.46 20.56 49.69
CA LEU A 878 -20.31 21.65 50.72
C LEU A 878 -20.71 21.19 52.12
N GLU A 879 -21.79 20.40 52.23
CA GLU A 879 -22.19 19.83 53.52
C GLU A 879 -21.15 18.84 54.06
N GLN A 880 -20.57 18.02 53.21
CA GLN A 880 -19.48 17.09 53.58
C GLN A 880 -18.23 17.84 54.05
N LEU A 881 -17.88 18.96 53.42
CA LEU A 881 -16.71 19.75 53.76
C LEU A 881 -16.87 20.68 54.97
N LYS A 882 -18.09 20.99 55.37
CA LYS A 882 -18.40 21.83 56.54
C LYS A 882 -18.62 21.03 57.82
N LYS A 883 -18.77 19.70 57.72
CA LYS A 883 -18.77 18.75 58.84
C LYS A 883 -17.33 18.42 59.24
#